data_13be4ac2f8835dd891a69906949b2a4f
#
_entry.id   13be4ac2f8835dd891a69906949b2a4f
#
_cell.length_a   1.000
_cell.length_b   1.000
_cell.length_c   1.000
_cell.angle_alpha   90.00
_cell.angle_beta   90.00
_cell.angle_gamma   90.00
#
_symmetry.space_group_name_H-M   'P 1'
#
loop_
_entity.id
_entity.type
_entity.pdbx_description
1 polymer ?
#
loop_
_entity_poly.entity_id
_entity_poly.type
_entity_poly.pdbx_seq_one_letter_code
_entity_poly.pdbx_strand_id
1 'polypeptide(L)'
;MKDGFLKVGVASVDVEVANPIHNKEKVMEVIKKADKNGVKLLVFPELVLTAYTCNDLFLQKTLLDEAKNQLFAILEETKGQDMVIVLGLPLTANHKLYNCAVFAQGGKILGVVPKHYLPNYSEFYEARHFAPGEEEVRKIRLGGKDVPFGMNLLFCCENMEELVIGCEICEDLWCPLPPSTHHALAGATVICNPSASDETTTKDTYRRNLVSQQSARLVCAYLYSCAGEGESTQDLVYSGHNMIAEYGSILKESRRFQNSYIETEIDLQRLEADRRRMTTFVTEGADKNYERVYFRLKEERTELSRYFERTPFIPSNKIDREKRCDEILTIQAMGLKKRLAHTHCQSAVVGISGGLDSTLAVLVTARAFDMLKIPRENLVCVTMPCFGTTDRTYSNAVTLTKKLGASLREIRINKAVEQHFSDIGHDPEIHNVTYENSQARERTQILMDIANQINGMVIGTGDMSELALGWATYNGDHMSMYAVNCSVPKTLVRHLVRYYADTSEEQELKEVLLDILDTPVSPELLPPVDGVISQKTEDLVGPYELHDFFLYYMLRFGFHPEKIFRLTRQAFGEEYDVATCYKWLRTFCWRFFAQHFKRSCLPDGPKVGSIAVSPRGDLRMPSDASSAVWMSELDELKEKLGL
;
A
#
# COMPACT_ATOMS: atom_id res chain seq x y z
N MET A 1 13.24 -10.96 -8.00
CA MET A 1 13.03 -11.87 -6.85
C MET A 1 13.74 -11.38 -5.57
N LYS A 2 14.96 -10.83 -5.64
CA LYS A 2 15.70 -10.39 -4.41
C LYS A 2 14.93 -9.48 -3.45
N ASP A 3 14.00 -8.66 -3.96
CA ASP A 3 13.22 -7.71 -3.15
C ASP A 3 11.78 -8.19 -2.92
N GLY A 4 11.51 -9.50 -3.04
CA GLY A 4 10.19 -10.08 -2.87
C GLY A 4 9.24 -9.91 -4.06
N PHE A 5 9.67 -9.29 -5.16
CA PHE A 5 8.84 -9.15 -6.36
C PHE A 5 8.90 -10.39 -7.24
N LEU A 6 7.73 -10.94 -7.55
CA LEU A 6 7.55 -12.06 -8.47
C LEU A 6 6.67 -11.63 -9.64
N LYS A 7 7.15 -11.84 -10.87
CA LYS A 7 6.34 -11.61 -12.06
C LYS A 7 5.42 -12.79 -12.33
N VAL A 8 4.13 -12.52 -12.39
CA VAL A 8 3.08 -13.54 -12.57
C VAL A 8 2.20 -13.22 -13.75
N GLY A 9 1.58 -14.23 -14.35
CA GLY A 9 0.68 -14.08 -15.47
C GLY A 9 -0.55 -14.97 -15.37
N VAL A 10 -1.65 -14.52 -15.96
CA VAL A 10 -2.87 -15.29 -16.18
C VAL A 10 -3.35 -15.09 -17.62
N ALA A 11 -3.92 -16.12 -18.22
CA ALA A 11 -4.26 -16.07 -19.65
C ALA A 11 -5.56 -16.80 -19.96
N SER A 12 -6.37 -16.22 -20.85
CA SER A 12 -7.38 -16.93 -21.62
C SER A 12 -6.84 -17.13 -23.03
N VAL A 13 -7.05 -18.31 -23.59
CA VAL A 13 -6.62 -18.65 -24.96
C VAL A 13 -7.82 -19.01 -25.83
N ASP A 14 -7.65 -18.88 -27.14
CA ASP A 14 -8.66 -19.27 -28.11
C ASP A 14 -8.68 -20.81 -28.23
N VAL A 15 -9.64 -21.43 -27.55
CA VAL A 15 -9.78 -22.89 -27.51
C VAL A 15 -10.74 -23.39 -28.58
N GLU A 16 -10.53 -24.63 -29.02
CA GLU A 16 -11.52 -25.42 -29.76
C GLU A 16 -12.03 -26.54 -28.87
N VAL A 17 -13.34 -26.66 -28.76
CA VAL A 17 -13.99 -27.69 -27.91
C VAL A 17 -13.60 -29.09 -28.39
N ALA A 18 -13.11 -29.91 -27.45
CA ALA A 18 -12.64 -31.27 -27.70
C ALA A 18 -11.46 -31.40 -28.69
N ASN A 19 -10.65 -30.34 -28.84
CA ASN A 19 -9.45 -30.34 -29.66
C ASN A 19 -8.16 -30.03 -28.86
N PRO A 20 -7.64 -30.98 -28.07
CA PRO A 20 -6.43 -30.75 -27.27
C PRO A 20 -5.20 -30.38 -28.10
N ILE A 21 -5.13 -30.77 -29.36
CA ILE A 21 -3.98 -30.46 -30.25
C ILE A 21 -3.95 -28.95 -30.52
N HIS A 22 -5.06 -28.37 -30.98
CA HIS A 22 -5.19 -26.93 -31.18
C HIS A 22 -4.97 -26.15 -29.89
N ASN A 23 -5.61 -26.59 -28.80
CA ASN A 23 -5.54 -25.88 -27.51
C ASN A 23 -4.12 -25.86 -26.96
N LYS A 24 -3.36 -26.94 -27.12
CA LYS A 24 -1.92 -26.99 -26.80
C LYS A 24 -1.11 -25.96 -27.57
N GLU A 25 -1.36 -25.76 -28.86
CA GLU A 25 -0.65 -24.78 -29.67
C GLU A 25 -0.88 -23.37 -29.12
N LYS A 26 -2.15 -23.02 -28.80
CA LYS A 26 -2.51 -21.72 -28.20
C LYS A 26 -1.90 -21.50 -26.81
N VAL A 27 -1.91 -22.52 -25.99
CA VAL A 27 -1.24 -22.51 -24.68
C VAL A 27 0.27 -22.28 -24.86
N MET A 28 0.93 -22.96 -25.80
CA MET A 28 2.36 -22.79 -26.06
C MET A 28 2.73 -21.40 -26.61
N GLU A 29 1.87 -20.77 -27.40
CA GLU A 29 2.07 -19.36 -27.81
C GLU A 29 2.20 -18.43 -26.61
N VAL A 30 1.31 -18.58 -25.62
CA VAL A 30 1.34 -17.77 -24.39
C VAL A 30 2.52 -18.13 -23.50
N ILE A 31 2.83 -19.42 -23.32
CA ILE A 31 4.01 -19.88 -22.54
C ILE A 31 5.29 -19.25 -23.07
N LYS A 32 5.51 -19.27 -24.39
CA LYS A 32 6.70 -18.67 -25.01
C LYS A 32 6.77 -17.15 -24.79
N LYS A 33 5.62 -16.47 -24.86
CA LYS A 33 5.52 -15.02 -24.58
C LYS A 33 5.83 -14.71 -23.12
N ALA A 34 5.23 -15.46 -22.19
CA ALA A 34 5.40 -15.28 -20.76
C ALA A 34 6.86 -15.53 -20.30
N ASP A 35 7.47 -16.59 -20.82
CA ASP A 35 8.87 -16.92 -20.56
C ASP A 35 9.80 -15.80 -21.03
N LYS A 36 9.61 -15.30 -22.25
CA LYS A 36 10.36 -14.15 -22.80
C LYS A 36 10.22 -12.90 -21.93
N ASN A 37 9.05 -12.69 -21.31
CA ASN A 37 8.76 -11.55 -20.45
C ASN A 37 9.24 -11.75 -19.00
N GLY A 38 9.84 -12.90 -18.67
CA GLY A 38 10.38 -13.22 -17.35
C GLY A 38 9.31 -13.57 -16.30
N VAL A 39 8.14 -14.05 -16.74
CA VAL A 39 7.10 -14.58 -15.84
C VAL A 39 7.61 -15.84 -15.16
N LYS A 40 7.32 -15.98 -13.86
CA LYS A 40 7.74 -17.11 -13.03
C LYS A 40 6.59 -18.02 -12.60
N LEU A 41 5.35 -17.53 -12.70
CA LEU A 41 4.13 -18.30 -12.44
C LEU A 41 3.06 -17.90 -13.46
N LEU A 42 2.60 -18.87 -14.25
CA LEU A 42 1.59 -18.66 -15.29
C LEU A 42 0.41 -19.60 -15.06
N VAL A 43 -0.80 -19.05 -15.00
CA VAL A 43 -2.04 -19.80 -14.78
C VAL A 43 -2.93 -19.74 -16.01
N PHE A 44 -3.39 -20.89 -16.48
CA PHE A 44 -4.37 -21.06 -17.54
C PHE A 44 -5.75 -21.42 -16.97
N PRO A 45 -6.82 -21.30 -17.76
CA PRO A 45 -8.18 -21.61 -17.33
C PRO A 45 -8.39 -23.08 -16.96
N GLU A 46 -9.48 -23.33 -16.27
CA GLU A 46 -10.02 -24.64 -15.98
C GLU A 46 -10.25 -25.42 -17.29
N LEU A 47 -9.79 -26.68 -17.33
CA LEU A 47 -9.93 -27.61 -18.45
C LEU A 47 -9.43 -27.05 -19.81
N VAL A 48 -8.47 -26.13 -19.81
CA VAL A 48 -8.00 -25.42 -21.01
C VAL A 48 -7.54 -26.36 -22.14
N LEU A 49 -7.01 -27.56 -21.81
CA LEU A 49 -6.55 -28.49 -22.85
C LEU A 49 -7.69 -29.16 -23.63
N THR A 50 -8.88 -29.26 -23.06
CA THR A 50 -10.05 -29.85 -23.74
C THR A 50 -11.10 -28.82 -24.15
N ALA A 51 -11.06 -27.61 -23.57
CA ALA A 51 -12.14 -26.71 -23.28
C ALA A 51 -13.07 -27.25 -22.17
N TYR A 52 -13.75 -26.33 -21.46
CA TYR A 52 -14.66 -26.68 -20.35
C TYR A 52 -15.97 -27.31 -20.86
N THR A 53 -16.47 -26.89 -22.01
CA THR A 53 -17.80 -27.19 -22.53
C THR A 53 -17.89 -28.49 -23.32
N CYS A 54 -17.02 -29.46 -23.03
CA CYS A 54 -17.00 -30.78 -23.69
C CYS A 54 -18.20 -31.69 -23.32
N ASN A 55 -18.88 -31.43 -22.20
CA ASN A 55 -20.03 -32.22 -21.72
C ASN A 55 -19.74 -33.74 -21.72
N ASP A 56 -20.64 -34.57 -22.25
CA ASP A 56 -20.49 -36.03 -22.25
C ASP A 56 -19.27 -36.54 -23.07
N LEU A 57 -18.59 -35.69 -23.83
CA LEU A 57 -17.32 -36.05 -24.44
C LEU A 57 -16.22 -36.33 -23.43
N PHE A 58 -16.33 -35.82 -22.21
CA PHE A 58 -15.44 -36.18 -21.10
C PHE A 58 -15.49 -37.69 -20.74
N LEU A 59 -16.53 -38.40 -21.16
CA LEU A 59 -16.62 -39.86 -20.98
C LEU A 59 -15.91 -40.63 -22.10
N GLN A 60 -15.38 -39.95 -23.13
CA GLN A 60 -14.71 -40.57 -24.26
C GLN A 60 -13.20 -40.73 -24.02
N LYS A 61 -12.76 -41.98 -24.00
CA LYS A 61 -11.34 -42.31 -23.76
C LYS A 61 -10.40 -41.61 -24.73
N THR A 62 -10.79 -41.44 -25.99
CA THR A 62 -10.01 -40.76 -27.03
C THR A 62 -9.67 -39.31 -26.63
N LEU A 63 -10.65 -38.56 -26.10
CA LEU A 63 -10.42 -37.19 -25.64
C LEU A 63 -9.49 -37.13 -24.43
N LEU A 64 -9.71 -38.02 -23.46
CA LEU A 64 -8.90 -38.07 -22.24
C LEU A 64 -7.44 -38.46 -22.51
N ASP A 65 -7.24 -39.44 -23.39
CA ASP A 65 -5.88 -39.86 -23.79
C ASP A 65 -5.17 -38.75 -24.54
N GLU A 66 -5.87 -38.05 -25.46
CA GLU A 66 -5.27 -36.96 -26.22
C GLU A 66 -4.96 -35.75 -25.35
N ALA A 67 -5.83 -35.37 -24.41
CA ALA A 67 -5.54 -34.31 -23.45
C ALA A 67 -4.25 -34.59 -22.64
N LYS A 68 -4.09 -35.86 -22.22
CA LYS A 68 -2.90 -36.31 -21.53
C LYS A 68 -1.65 -36.32 -22.44
N ASN A 69 -1.78 -36.73 -23.71
CA ASN A 69 -0.68 -36.67 -24.69
C ASN A 69 -0.20 -35.24 -24.91
N GLN A 70 -1.13 -34.28 -25.02
CA GLN A 70 -0.77 -32.88 -25.19
C GLN A 70 -0.18 -32.24 -23.94
N LEU A 71 -0.58 -32.68 -22.73
CA LEU A 71 0.15 -32.30 -21.50
C LEU A 71 1.62 -32.72 -21.59
N PHE A 72 1.91 -33.98 -21.98
CA PHE A 72 3.28 -34.43 -22.11
C PHE A 72 4.05 -33.73 -23.23
N ALA A 73 3.39 -33.34 -24.31
CA ALA A 73 4.00 -32.53 -25.38
C ALA A 73 4.39 -31.14 -24.84
N ILE A 74 3.55 -30.48 -24.03
CA ILE A 74 3.89 -29.22 -23.37
C ILE A 74 5.10 -29.41 -22.44
N LEU A 75 5.11 -30.47 -21.62
CA LEU A 75 6.24 -30.76 -20.71
C LEU A 75 7.55 -30.93 -21.48
N GLU A 76 7.52 -31.60 -22.64
CA GLU A 76 8.70 -31.78 -23.48
C GLU A 76 9.19 -30.44 -24.05
N GLU A 77 8.29 -29.59 -24.54
CA GLU A 77 8.64 -28.28 -25.11
C GLU A 77 9.07 -27.25 -24.06
N THR A 78 8.69 -27.44 -22.79
CA THR A 78 9.04 -26.54 -21.67
C THR A 78 10.22 -27.01 -20.83
N LYS A 79 10.95 -28.06 -21.30
CA LYS A 79 12.17 -28.53 -20.63
C LYS A 79 13.17 -27.38 -20.44
N GLY A 80 13.66 -27.25 -19.21
CA GLY A 80 14.64 -26.23 -18.85
C GLY A 80 14.09 -24.82 -18.63
N GLN A 81 12.80 -24.59 -18.84
CA GLN A 81 12.16 -23.33 -18.47
C GLN A 81 12.01 -23.23 -16.95
N ASP A 82 12.22 -22.03 -16.44
CA ASP A 82 12.21 -21.74 -15.00
C ASP A 82 10.80 -21.47 -14.45
N MET A 83 9.85 -21.17 -15.32
CA MET A 83 8.47 -20.80 -14.98
C MET A 83 7.66 -22.01 -14.48
N VAL A 84 6.90 -21.81 -13.39
CA VAL A 84 5.83 -22.71 -12.97
C VAL A 84 4.59 -22.45 -13.82
N ILE A 85 4.02 -23.50 -14.40
CA ILE A 85 2.85 -23.43 -15.29
C ILE A 85 1.72 -24.22 -14.64
N VAL A 86 0.52 -23.65 -14.58
CA VAL A 86 -0.69 -24.28 -14.08
C VAL A 86 -1.66 -24.51 -15.24
N LEU A 87 -1.95 -25.77 -15.53
CA LEU A 87 -2.75 -26.22 -16.69
C LEU A 87 -4.01 -26.96 -16.22
N GLY A 88 -5.17 -26.56 -16.73
CA GLY A 88 -6.45 -27.25 -16.49
C GLY A 88 -6.65 -28.40 -17.50
N LEU A 89 -6.94 -29.62 -17.02
CA LEU A 89 -7.31 -30.76 -17.85
C LEU A 89 -8.04 -31.87 -17.06
N PRO A 90 -8.84 -32.73 -17.74
CA PRO A 90 -9.45 -33.89 -17.10
C PRO A 90 -8.40 -35.00 -16.93
N LEU A 91 -8.34 -35.60 -15.74
CA LEU A 91 -7.48 -36.75 -15.45
C LEU A 91 -8.21 -37.89 -14.76
N THR A 92 -7.92 -39.11 -15.20
CA THR A 92 -8.43 -40.33 -14.56
C THR A 92 -7.44 -40.79 -13.48
N ALA A 93 -7.93 -40.98 -12.26
CA ALA A 93 -7.19 -41.56 -11.16
C ALA A 93 -8.10 -42.53 -10.39
N ASN A 94 -7.61 -43.73 -10.05
CA ASN A 94 -8.37 -44.72 -9.29
C ASN A 94 -9.79 -44.98 -9.85
N HIS A 95 -9.89 -45.13 -11.16
CA HIS A 95 -11.14 -45.37 -11.91
C HIS A 95 -12.18 -44.24 -11.85
N LYS A 96 -11.82 -43.06 -11.32
CA LYS A 96 -12.65 -41.86 -11.33
C LYS A 96 -12.05 -40.78 -12.23
N LEU A 97 -12.89 -39.95 -12.81
CA LEU A 97 -12.46 -38.79 -13.59
C LEU A 97 -12.51 -37.55 -12.70
N TYR A 98 -11.47 -36.72 -12.77
CA TYR A 98 -11.34 -35.49 -12.00
C TYR A 98 -11.06 -34.30 -12.92
N ASN A 99 -11.61 -33.16 -12.57
CA ASN A 99 -11.26 -31.86 -13.10
C ASN A 99 -10.02 -31.37 -12.34
N CYS A 100 -8.90 -31.19 -13.02
CA CYS A 100 -7.60 -31.02 -12.36
C CYS A 100 -6.85 -29.76 -12.83
N ALA A 101 -6.10 -29.17 -11.91
CA ALA A 101 -5.02 -28.23 -12.18
C ALA A 101 -3.67 -28.96 -12.01
N VAL A 102 -2.89 -29.03 -13.08
CA VAL A 102 -1.54 -29.63 -13.09
C VAL A 102 -0.49 -28.55 -12.96
N PHE A 103 0.32 -28.64 -11.92
CA PHE A 103 1.49 -27.80 -11.72
C PHE A 103 2.71 -28.44 -12.36
N ALA A 104 3.38 -27.69 -13.24
CA ALA A 104 4.55 -28.18 -13.97
C ALA A 104 5.67 -27.13 -14.00
N GLN A 105 6.92 -27.60 -13.98
CA GLN A 105 8.12 -26.77 -14.15
C GLN A 105 9.24 -27.56 -14.82
N GLY A 106 9.92 -26.94 -15.78
CA GLY A 106 11.12 -27.52 -16.40
C GLY A 106 10.91 -28.88 -17.03
N GLY A 107 9.73 -29.14 -17.57
CA GLY A 107 9.36 -30.44 -18.17
C GLY A 107 8.95 -31.50 -17.16
N LYS A 108 8.69 -31.16 -15.90
CA LYS A 108 8.30 -32.10 -14.84
C LYS A 108 6.96 -31.66 -14.23
N ILE A 109 6.13 -32.63 -13.89
CA ILE A 109 4.93 -32.42 -13.08
C ILE A 109 5.36 -32.31 -11.62
N LEU A 110 5.01 -31.23 -10.95
CA LEU A 110 5.21 -31.02 -9.53
C LEU A 110 4.10 -31.68 -8.70
N GLY A 111 2.85 -31.52 -9.12
CA GLY A 111 1.69 -32.07 -8.45
C GLY A 111 0.39 -31.80 -9.23
N VAL A 112 -0.69 -32.42 -8.78
CA VAL A 112 -2.02 -32.33 -9.38
C VAL A 112 -3.03 -32.00 -8.31
N VAL A 113 -3.77 -30.91 -8.50
CA VAL A 113 -4.84 -30.47 -7.59
C VAL A 113 -6.18 -30.74 -8.26
N PRO A 114 -7.02 -31.65 -7.76
CA PRO A 114 -8.38 -31.87 -8.23
C PRO A 114 -9.34 -30.83 -7.65
N LYS A 115 -10.37 -30.41 -8.42
CA LYS A 115 -11.46 -29.57 -7.98
C LYS A 115 -12.28 -30.26 -6.89
N HIS A 116 -12.60 -29.54 -5.82
CA HIS A 116 -13.35 -30.09 -4.70
C HIS A 116 -14.86 -29.89 -4.84
N TYR A 117 -15.28 -28.63 -4.98
CA TYR A 117 -16.71 -28.31 -5.11
C TYR A 117 -17.11 -28.36 -6.59
N LEU A 118 -17.96 -29.33 -6.93
CA LEU A 118 -18.48 -29.53 -8.27
C LEU A 118 -19.85 -28.88 -8.39
N PRO A 119 -20.02 -27.76 -9.12
CA PRO A 119 -21.34 -27.18 -9.31
C PRO A 119 -22.23 -28.13 -10.10
N ASN A 120 -23.42 -28.41 -9.55
CA ASN A 120 -24.41 -29.29 -10.13
C ASN A 120 -25.83 -28.73 -9.90
N TYR A 121 -25.99 -27.47 -10.25
CA TYR A 121 -27.23 -26.71 -10.15
C TYR A 121 -27.29 -25.71 -11.31
N SER A 122 -28.52 -25.24 -11.64
CA SER A 122 -28.80 -24.34 -12.77
C SER A 122 -28.19 -24.87 -14.08
N GLU A 123 -27.26 -24.15 -14.65
CA GLU A 123 -26.56 -24.46 -15.92
C GLU A 123 -25.40 -25.46 -15.76
N PHE A 124 -25.00 -25.83 -14.56
CA PHE A 124 -23.83 -26.67 -14.30
C PHE A 124 -24.17 -28.14 -14.08
N TYR A 125 -23.39 -29.06 -14.66
CA TYR A 125 -23.57 -30.52 -14.58
C TYR A 125 -22.25 -31.26 -14.23
N GLU A 126 -21.35 -30.64 -13.50
CA GLU A 126 -20.00 -31.21 -13.30
C GLU A 126 -20.02 -32.56 -12.55
N ALA A 127 -20.93 -32.75 -11.58
CA ALA A 127 -21.05 -34.03 -10.87
C ALA A 127 -21.52 -35.20 -11.77
N ARG A 128 -22.01 -34.92 -13.01
CA ARG A 128 -22.28 -35.94 -14.01
C ARG A 128 -21.01 -36.58 -14.54
N HIS A 129 -19.92 -35.82 -14.63
CA HIS A 129 -18.69 -36.24 -15.29
C HIS A 129 -17.55 -36.46 -14.30
N PHE A 130 -17.43 -35.62 -13.29
CA PHE A 130 -16.27 -35.56 -12.40
C PHE A 130 -16.58 -36.03 -10.98
N ALA A 131 -15.58 -36.60 -10.33
CA ALA A 131 -15.58 -36.88 -8.90
C ALA A 131 -14.97 -35.68 -8.15
N PRO A 132 -15.45 -35.35 -6.93
CA PRO A 132 -14.86 -34.33 -6.10
C PRO A 132 -13.45 -34.71 -5.66
N GLY A 133 -12.55 -33.73 -5.60
CA GLY A 133 -11.23 -33.88 -5.03
C GLY A 133 -11.28 -34.18 -3.54
N GLU A 134 -10.33 -34.97 -3.07
CA GLU A 134 -10.20 -35.33 -1.66
C GLU A 134 -9.10 -34.46 -1.00
N GLU A 135 -9.26 -34.15 0.29
CA GLU A 135 -8.27 -33.41 1.06
C GLU A 135 -6.97 -34.20 1.23
N GLU A 136 -7.09 -35.51 1.43
CA GLU A 136 -5.93 -36.40 1.60
C GLU A 136 -5.10 -36.44 0.32
N VAL A 137 -3.79 -36.19 0.47
CA VAL A 137 -2.85 -36.26 -0.62
C VAL A 137 -2.41 -37.70 -0.82
N ARG A 138 -2.51 -38.19 -2.05
CA ARG A 138 -2.07 -39.51 -2.48
C ARG A 138 -1.15 -39.41 -3.71
N LYS A 139 -0.46 -40.46 -4.04
CA LYS A 139 0.31 -40.55 -5.29
C LYS A 139 -0.50 -41.23 -6.38
N ILE A 140 -0.48 -40.65 -7.56
CA ILE A 140 -1.04 -41.26 -8.77
C ILE A 140 0.08 -41.53 -9.78
N ARG A 141 -0.12 -42.56 -10.61
CA ARG A 141 0.83 -42.90 -11.69
C ARG A 141 0.51 -42.05 -12.93
N LEU A 142 1.36 -41.10 -13.26
CA LEU A 142 1.19 -40.21 -14.42
C LEU A 142 2.52 -40.13 -15.21
N GLY A 143 2.50 -40.50 -16.50
CA GLY A 143 3.70 -40.53 -17.33
C GLY A 143 4.81 -41.46 -16.81
N GLY A 144 4.43 -42.56 -16.17
CA GLY A 144 5.38 -43.52 -15.61
C GLY A 144 6.02 -43.10 -14.28
N LYS A 145 5.64 -41.96 -13.70
CA LYS A 145 6.13 -41.41 -12.42
C LYS A 145 5.01 -41.35 -11.40
N ASP A 146 5.38 -41.40 -10.13
CA ASP A 146 4.47 -41.14 -9.02
C ASP A 146 4.41 -39.65 -8.79
N VAL A 147 3.19 -39.07 -8.84
CA VAL A 147 2.92 -37.63 -8.75
C VAL A 147 1.97 -37.40 -7.57
N PRO A 148 2.23 -36.41 -6.69
CA PRO A 148 1.29 -35.99 -5.65
C PRO A 148 -0.04 -35.55 -6.24
N PHE A 149 -1.16 -36.01 -5.64
CA PHE A 149 -2.52 -35.74 -6.08
C PHE A 149 -3.42 -35.51 -4.87
N GLY A 150 -4.02 -34.35 -4.76
CA GLY A 150 -4.95 -33.99 -3.68
C GLY A 150 -5.12 -32.48 -3.57
N MET A 151 -6.11 -32.05 -2.79
CA MET A 151 -6.36 -30.61 -2.56
C MET A 151 -5.28 -29.98 -1.68
N ASN A 152 -4.84 -30.70 -0.64
CA ASN A 152 -3.93 -30.17 0.38
C ASN A 152 -2.47 -30.22 -0.07
N LEU A 153 -2.19 -29.70 -1.28
CA LEU A 153 -0.86 -29.50 -1.82
C LEU A 153 -0.43 -28.04 -1.71
N LEU A 154 0.76 -27.80 -1.19
CA LEU A 154 1.42 -26.51 -1.24
C LEU A 154 2.71 -26.62 -2.04
N PHE A 155 2.88 -25.74 -3.03
CA PHE A 155 4.08 -25.66 -3.85
C PHE A 155 4.99 -24.57 -3.27
N CYS A 156 6.12 -24.97 -2.70
CA CYS A 156 7.02 -24.13 -1.92
C CYS A 156 8.32 -23.86 -2.71
N CYS A 157 8.68 -22.59 -2.86
CA CYS A 157 9.93 -22.22 -3.51
C CYS A 157 11.10 -22.31 -2.53
N GLU A 158 12.11 -23.16 -2.83
CA GLU A 158 13.26 -23.41 -1.93
C GLU A 158 14.13 -22.16 -1.68
N ASN A 159 14.24 -21.29 -2.66
CA ASN A 159 15.10 -20.11 -2.59
C ASN A 159 14.32 -18.77 -2.53
N MET A 160 13.03 -18.84 -2.20
CA MET A 160 12.16 -17.69 -1.91
C MET A 160 11.08 -18.19 -0.94
N GLU A 161 11.41 -18.20 0.36
CA GLU A 161 10.58 -18.80 1.41
C GLU A 161 9.18 -18.18 1.48
N GLU A 162 9.05 -16.92 1.09
CA GLU A 162 7.78 -16.19 1.05
C GLU A 162 6.87 -16.66 -0.10
N LEU A 163 7.40 -17.43 -1.08
CA LEU A 163 6.62 -17.94 -2.20
C LEU A 163 6.10 -19.36 -1.90
N VAL A 164 4.88 -19.42 -1.44
CA VAL A 164 4.12 -20.65 -1.23
C VAL A 164 2.81 -20.55 -2.01
N ILE A 165 2.59 -21.49 -2.94
CA ILE A 165 1.45 -21.44 -3.86
C ILE A 165 0.44 -22.51 -3.45
N GLY A 166 -0.84 -22.11 -3.28
CA GLY A 166 -2.00 -22.98 -3.17
C GLY A 166 -2.88 -22.86 -4.42
N CYS A 167 -3.78 -23.82 -4.60
CA CYS A 167 -4.69 -23.83 -5.75
C CYS A 167 -6.09 -24.26 -5.36
N GLU A 168 -7.07 -23.55 -5.90
CA GLU A 168 -8.48 -23.91 -5.91
C GLU A 168 -9.05 -23.71 -7.32
N ILE A 169 -10.13 -24.37 -7.67
CA ILE A 169 -10.62 -24.35 -9.06
C ILE A 169 -12.06 -23.82 -9.10
N CYS A 170 -12.24 -22.68 -9.77
CA CYS A 170 -13.54 -22.09 -10.12
C CYS A 170 -14.52 -22.03 -8.95
N GLU A 171 -15.49 -22.97 -8.88
CA GLU A 171 -16.56 -23.04 -7.86
C GLU A 171 -16.00 -23.07 -6.43
N ASP A 172 -14.79 -23.57 -6.24
CA ASP A 172 -14.13 -23.58 -4.93
C ASP A 172 -14.07 -22.17 -4.31
N LEU A 173 -13.97 -21.10 -5.13
CA LEU A 173 -14.02 -19.71 -4.65
C LEU A 173 -15.43 -19.27 -4.24
N TRP A 174 -16.47 -19.83 -4.87
CA TRP A 174 -17.85 -19.36 -4.72
C TRP A 174 -18.55 -19.97 -3.50
N CYS A 175 -18.01 -21.05 -2.96
CA CYS A 175 -18.55 -21.71 -1.78
C CYS A 175 -18.38 -20.85 -0.50
N PRO A 176 -19.17 -21.10 0.57
CA PRO A 176 -19.11 -20.34 1.82
C PRO A 176 -17.74 -20.39 2.52
N LEU A 177 -17.01 -21.50 2.39
CA LEU A 177 -15.67 -21.68 2.94
C LEU A 177 -14.71 -22.18 1.84
N PRO A 178 -14.11 -21.28 1.07
CA PRO A 178 -13.19 -21.63 0.00
C PRO A 178 -11.94 -22.38 0.50
N PRO A 179 -11.44 -23.41 -0.23
CA PRO A 179 -10.20 -24.10 0.11
C PRO A 179 -9.00 -23.16 0.29
N SER A 180 -8.94 -22.07 -0.45
CA SER A 180 -7.91 -21.02 -0.31
C SER A 180 -7.81 -20.47 1.12
N THR A 181 -8.89 -20.52 1.92
CA THR A 181 -8.84 -20.12 3.33
C THR A 181 -7.91 -21.05 4.12
N HIS A 182 -8.06 -22.37 3.93
CA HIS A 182 -7.18 -23.34 4.56
C HIS A 182 -5.76 -23.29 4.00
N HIS A 183 -5.60 -23.10 2.68
CA HIS A 183 -4.30 -22.96 2.04
C HIS A 183 -3.51 -21.78 2.60
N ALA A 184 -4.16 -20.62 2.76
CA ALA A 184 -3.52 -19.43 3.30
C ALA A 184 -3.09 -19.59 4.76
N LEU A 185 -3.95 -20.22 5.59
CA LEU A 185 -3.61 -20.55 6.99
C LEU A 185 -2.48 -21.57 7.07
N ALA A 186 -2.39 -22.51 6.12
CA ALA A 186 -1.28 -23.47 6.00
C ALA A 186 0.01 -22.85 5.42
N GLY A 187 -0.03 -21.58 5.04
CA GLY A 187 1.13 -20.79 4.63
C GLY A 187 1.12 -20.29 3.18
N ALA A 188 0.14 -20.63 2.34
CA ALA A 188 0.08 -20.11 0.98
C ALA A 188 0.01 -18.59 0.94
N THR A 189 0.91 -17.96 0.20
CA THR A 189 0.95 -16.52 -0.06
C THR A 189 0.42 -16.15 -1.44
N VAL A 190 0.32 -17.14 -2.32
CA VAL A 190 -0.25 -17.02 -3.67
C VAL A 190 -1.30 -18.09 -3.86
N ILE A 191 -2.48 -17.70 -4.33
CA ILE A 191 -3.56 -18.62 -4.69
C ILE A 191 -3.77 -18.56 -6.21
N CYS A 192 -3.69 -19.72 -6.86
CA CYS A 192 -4.06 -19.88 -8.26
C CYS A 192 -5.49 -20.38 -8.37
N ASN A 193 -6.28 -19.76 -9.23
CA ASN A 193 -7.64 -20.19 -9.52
C ASN A 193 -7.87 -20.30 -11.03
N PRO A 194 -7.62 -21.47 -11.64
CA PRO A 194 -8.16 -21.83 -12.94
C PRO A 194 -9.69 -21.86 -12.90
N SER A 195 -10.36 -21.13 -13.77
CA SER A 195 -11.81 -20.99 -13.78
C SER A 195 -12.40 -21.15 -15.18
N ALA A 196 -13.67 -21.56 -15.22
CA ALA A 196 -14.55 -21.50 -16.36
C ALA A 196 -15.90 -20.94 -15.92
N SER A 197 -15.90 -19.68 -15.51
CA SER A 197 -17.12 -18.99 -15.08
C SER A 197 -17.78 -18.32 -16.26
N ASP A 198 -19.02 -18.74 -16.57
CA ASP A 198 -19.88 -18.13 -17.57
C ASP A 198 -20.20 -16.67 -17.23
N GLU A 199 -20.74 -15.95 -18.21
CA GLU A 199 -21.07 -14.54 -18.07
C GLU A 199 -22.56 -14.29 -18.11
N THR A 200 -23.06 -13.70 -17.02
CA THR A 200 -24.43 -13.15 -16.95
C THR A 200 -24.35 -11.68 -16.52
N THR A 201 -25.42 -10.93 -16.71
CA THR A 201 -25.45 -9.49 -16.35
C THR A 201 -25.10 -9.31 -14.85
N THR A 202 -24.15 -8.45 -14.55
CA THR A 202 -23.64 -8.11 -13.19
C THR A 202 -22.76 -9.16 -12.51
N LYS A 203 -22.60 -10.36 -13.07
CA LYS A 203 -21.76 -11.42 -12.48
C LYS A 203 -20.28 -11.02 -12.44
N ASP A 204 -19.82 -10.19 -13.36
CA ASP A 204 -18.48 -9.62 -13.38
C ASP A 204 -18.15 -8.85 -12.10
N THR A 205 -19.06 -7.99 -11.66
CA THR A 205 -18.89 -7.21 -10.43
C THR A 205 -18.83 -8.12 -9.20
N TYR A 206 -19.70 -9.12 -9.13
CA TYR A 206 -19.69 -10.10 -8.05
C TYR A 206 -18.39 -10.91 -8.02
N ARG A 207 -17.96 -11.44 -9.17
CA ARG A 207 -16.68 -12.16 -9.35
C ARG A 207 -15.49 -11.33 -8.93
N ARG A 208 -15.43 -10.08 -9.40
CA ARG A 208 -14.38 -9.13 -9.05
C ARG A 208 -14.31 -8.88 -7.54
N ASN A 209 -15.46 -8.73 -6.89
CA ASN A 209 -15.55 -8.55 -5.44
C ASN A 209 -15.09 -9.80 -4.69
N LEU A 210 -15.47 -11.01 -5.13
CA LEU A 210 -15.01 -12.27 -4.53
C LEU A 210 -13.47 -12.36 -4.57
N VAL A 211 -12.86 -12.17 -5.74
CA VAL A 211 -11.39 -12.24 -5.91
C VAL A 211 -10.70 -11.19 -5.03
N SER A 212 -11.17 -9.95 -5.07
CA SER A 212 -10.60 -8.86 -4.27
C SER A 212 -10.73 -9.12 -2.77
N GLN A 213 -11.92 -9.52 -2.29
CA GLN A 213 -12.14 -9.75 -0.87
C GLN A 213 -11.42 -11.00 -0.35
N GLN A 214 -11.34 -12.06 -1.15
CA GLN A 214 -10.60 -13.26 -0.77
C GLN A 214 -9.10 -12.97 -0.67
N SER A 215 -8.54 -12.26 -1.64
CA SER A 215 -7.15 -11.76 -1.58
C SER A 215 -6.92 -10.88 -0.34
N ALA A 216 -7.84 -9.98 -0.01
CA ALA A 216 -7.75 -9.10 1.16
C ALA A 216 -7.79 -9.87 2.48
N ARG A 217 -8.80 -10.74 2.64
CA ARG A 217 -9.02 -11.53 3.86
C ARG A 217 -7.85 -12.43 4.17
N LEU A 218 -7.29 -13.07 3.15
CA LEU A 218 -6.21 -14.05 3.28
C LEU A 218 -4.81 -13.41 3.23
N VAL A 219 -4.74 -12.10 3.03
CA VAL A 219 -3.45 -11.39 2.88
C VAL A 219 -2.56 -12.14 1.89
N CYS A 220 -3.05 -12.34 0.67
CA CYS A 220 -2.36 -13.12 -0.37
C CYS A 220 -2.47 -12.45 -1.74
N ALA A 221 -1.62 -12.88 -2.66
CA ALA A 221 -1.84 -12.67 -4.09
C ALA A 221 -2.85 -13.70 -4.60
N TYR A 222 -3.75 -13.30 -5.50
CA TYR A 222 -4.77 -14.16 -6.07
C TYR A 222 -4.77 -14.05 -7.60
N LEU A 223 -4.50 -15.17 -8.26
CA LEU A 223 -4.37 -15.28 -9.70
C LEU A 223 -5.60 -16.00 -10.26
N TYR A 224 -6.52 -15.26 -10.84
CA TYR A 224 -7.77 -15.76 -11.40
C TYR A 224 -7.68 -15.79 -12.93
N SER A 225 -7.73 -16.98 -13.52
CA SER A 225 -7.66 -17.22 -14.96
C SER A 225 -8.97 -17.86 -15.42
N CYS A 226 -9.71 -17.22 -16.33
CA CYS A 226 -11.05 -17.64 -16.73
C CYS A 226 -11.12 -18.03 -18.20
N ALA A 227 -11.91 -19.07 -18.51
CA ALA A 227 -12.27 -19.46 -19.86
C ALA A 227 -12.92 -18.30 -20.62
N GLY A 228 -12.71 -18.24 -21.93
CA GLY A 228 -13.16 -17.15 -22.77
C GLY A 228 -13.70 -17.62 -24.11
N GLU A 229 -13.35 -16.90 -25.14
CA GLU A 229 -13.75 -17.18 -26.52
C GLU A 229 -13.22 -18.54 -26.98
N GLY A 230 -14.05 -19.29 -27.70
CA GLY A 230 -13.74 -20.65 -28.16
C GLY A 230 -14.51 -21.74 -27.40
N GLU A 231 -15.03 -21.45 -26.22
CA GLU A 231 -15.97 -22.34 -25.53
C GLU A 231 -17.30 -22.45 -26.29
N SER A 232 -18.01 -23.58 -26.13
CA SER A 232 -19.33 -23.73 -26.76
C SER A 232 -20.34 -22.71 -26.22
N THR A 233 -21.12 -22.14 -27.14
CA THR A 233 -22.15 -21.15 -26.84
C THR A 233 -23.56 -21.74 -26.94
N GLN A 234 -23.74 -23.01 -26.56
CA GLN A 234 -25.07 -23.63 -26.58
C GLN A 234 -26.07 -22.82 -25.75
N ASP A 235 -25.77 -22.63 -24.46
CA ASP A 235 -26.61 -21.85 -23.54
C ASP A 235 -25.83 -20.74 -22.81
N LEU A 236 -24.49 -20.78 -22.80
CA LEU A 236 -23.63 -19.93 -21.99
C LEU A 236 -22.59 -19.21 -22.85
N VAL A 237 -22.14 -18.07 -22.37
CA VAL A 237 -21.01 -17.31 -22.94
C VAL A 237 -19.92 -17.14 -21.88
N TYR A 238 -18.67 -17.26 -22.30
CA TYR A 238 -17.50 -17.09 -21.45
C TYR A 238 -16.73 -15.84 -21.86
N SER A 239 -16.28 -15.05 -20.91
CA SER A 239 -15.78 -13.70 -21.20
C SER A 239 -14.27 -13.53 -21.16
N GLY A 240 -13.52 -14.52 -20.70
CA GLY A 240 -12.07 -14.38 -20.52
C GLY A 240 -11.69 -13.36 -19.45
N HIS A 241 -12.49 -13.23 -18.39
CA HIS A 241 -12.28 -12.23 -17.32
C HIS A 241 -11.15 -12.67 -16.37
N ASN A 242 -9.93 -12.28 -16.70
CA ASN A 242 -8.73 -12.58 -15.94
C ASN A 242 -8.42 -11.46 -14.94
N MET A 243 -7.94 -11.83 -13.74
CA MET A 243 -7.58 -10.88 -12.70
C MET A 243 -6.33 -11.32 -11.92
N ILE A 244 -5.49 -10.36 -11.57
CA ILE A 244 -4.38 -10.53 -10.63
C ILE A 244 -4.61 -9.55 -9.49
N ALA A 245 -4.85 -10.08 -8.29
CA ALA A 245 -5.06 -9.30 -7.08
C ALA A 245 -3.91 -9.49 -6.08
N GLU A 246 -3.66 -8.47 -5.27
CA GLU A 246 -2.70 -8.50 -4.16
C GLU A 246 -3.30 -7.77 -2.97
N TYR A 247 -3.53 -8.48 -1.87
CA TYR A 247 -4.08 -7.91 -0.64
C TYR A 247 -5.30 -7.00 -0.89
N GLY A 248 -6.26 -7.51 -1.66
CA GLY A 248 -7.51 -6.83 -1.98
C GLY A 248 -7.45 -5.83 -3.14
N SER A 249 -6.28 -5.43 -3.57
CA SER A 249 -6.12 -4.53 -4.72
C SER A 249 -6.04 -5.34 -6.01
N ILE A 250 -6.89 -5.04 -6.99
CA ILE A 250 -6.75 -5.59 -8.35
C ILE A 250 -5.58 -4.86 -9.02
N LEU A 251 -4.46 -5.54 -9.21
CA LEU A 251 -3.27 -5.00 -9.86
C LEU A 251 -3.41 -4.94 -11.37
N LYS A 252 -4.03 -5.98 -11.94
CA LYS A 252 -4.28 -6.10 -13.37
C LYS A 252 -5.59 -6.84 -13.61
N GLU A 253 -6.34 -6.39 -14.61
CA GLU A 253 -7.63 -6.95 -15.00
C GLU A 253 -7.76 -6.94 -16.52
N SER A 254 -8.25 -8.03 -17.12
CA SER A 254 -8.47 -8.12 -18.56
C SER A 254 -9.79 -7.43 -18.96
N ARG A 255 -9.87 -7.05 -20.23
CA ARG A 255 -11.17 -6.70 -20.81
C ARG A 255 -11.98 -7.98 -21.01
N ARG A 256 -13.26 -7.93 -20.69
CA ARG A 256 -14.20 -9.03 -20.95
C ARG A 256 -14.50 -9.19 -22.45
N PHE A 257 -14.91 -10.38 -22.83
CA PHE A 257 -15.29 -10.78 -24.19
C PHE A 257 -14.15 -10.68 -25.18
N GLN A 258 -12.94 -10.95 -24.72
CA GLN A 258 -11.74 -11.13 -25.55
C GLN A 258 -10.75 -12.00 -24.78
N ASN A 259 -10.15 -12.96 -25.50
CA ASN A 259 -9.06 -13.73 -24.94
C ASN A 259 -7.83 -12.83 -24.75
N SER A 260 -7.20 -12.95 -23.60
CA SER A 260 -6.07 -12.09 -23.26
C SER A 260 -5.12 -12.75 -22.29
N TYR A 261 -3.87 -12.38 -22.41
CA TYR A 261 -2.82 -12.64 -21.45
C TYR A 261 -2.48 -11.33 -20.74
N ILE A 262 -2.54 -11.35 -19.42
CA ILE A 262 -2.14 -10.23 -18.56
C ILE A 262 -1.05 -10.68 -17.59
N GLU A 263 -0.11 -9.79 -17.30
CA GLU A 263 1.00 -10.02 -16.39
C GLU A 263 1.27 -8.79 -15.54
N THR A 264 1.80 -8.99 -14.34
CA THR A 264 2.27 -7.92 -13.44
C THR A 264 3.19 -8.54 -12.37
N GLU A 265 3.79 -7.69 -11.55
CA GLU A 265 4.60 -8.11 -10.40
C GLU A 265 3.76 -8.08 -9.12
N ILE A 266 3.81 -9.17 -8.32
CA ILE A 266 3.29 -9.22 -6.95
C ILE A 266 4.43 -9.02 -5.96
N ASP A 267 4.14 -8.45 -4.78
CA ASP A 267 5.12 -8.17 -3.73
C ASP A 267 4.90 -9.08 -2.51
N LEU A 268 5.64 -10.18 -2.47
CA LEU A 268 5.52 -11.19 -1.40
C LEU A 268 6.00 -10.68 -0.04
N GLN A 269 7.02 -9.83 0.01
CA GLN A 269 7.50 -9.24 1.25
C GLN A 269 6.46 -8.30 1.88
N ARG A 270 5.67 -7.62 1.05
CA ARG A 270 4.53 -6.84 1.53
C ARG A 270 3.49 -7.73 2.22
N LEU A 271 3.15 -8.86 1.60
CA LEU A 271 2.19 -9.82 2.16
C LEU A 271 2.68 -10.41 3.47
N GLU A 272 3.95 -10.80 3.53
CA GLU A 272 4.58 -11.32 4.73
C GLU A 272 4.60 -10.28 5.87
N ALA A 273 4.95 -9.03 5.56
CA ALA A 273 4.98 -7.94 6.54
C ALA A 273 3.60 -7.69 7.16
N ASP A 274 2.54 -7.74 6.35
CA ASP A 274 1.16 -7.57 6.84
C ASP A 274 0.69 -8.78 7.66
N ARG A 275 0.98 -10.02 7.24
CA ARG A 275 0.68 -11.23 8.02
C ARG A 275 1.38 -11.23 9.37
N ARG A 276 2.67 -10.87 9.43
CA ARG A 276 3.46 -10.81 10.67
C ARG A 276 2.89 -9.81 11.68
N ARG A 277 2.24 -8.74 11.21
CA ARG A 277 1.57 -7.74 12.06
C ARG A 277 0.17 -8.16 12.51
N MET A 278 -0.48 -9.03 11.75
CA MET A 278 -1.85 -9.47 12.01
C MET A 278 -1.86 -10.64 13.01
N THR A 279 -1.87 -10.35 14.32
CA THR A 279 -1.86 -11.37 15.38
C THR A 279 -3.07 -12.31 15.35
N THR A 280 -4.13 -11.94 14.63
CA THR A 280 -5.33 -12.76 14.39
C THR A 280 -5.23 -13.66 13.17
N PHE A 281 -4.13 -13.61 12.41
CA PHE A 281 -3.84 -14.55 11.33
C PHE A 281 -3.21 -15.82 11.93
N VAL A 282 -4.07 -16.72 12.41
CA VAL A 282 -3.65 -17.91 13.19
C VAL A 282 -3.31 -19.04 12.24
N THR A 283 -2.05 -19.48 12.27
CA THR A 283 -1.51 -20.57 11.42
C THR A 283 -1.22 -21.86 12.18
N GLU A 284 -1.35 -21.86 13.51
CA GLU A 284 -0.96 -22.99 14.35
C GLU A 284 -1.78 -24.26 14.02
N GLY A 285 -1.05 -25.29 13.58
CA GLY A 285 -1.62 -26.59 13.24
C GLY A 285 -2.46 -26.63 11.95
N ALA A 286 -2.52 -25.54 11.20
CA ALA A 286 -3.29 -25.47 9.96
C ALA A 286 -2.64 -26.30 8.81
N ASP A 287 -1.34 -26.56 8.91
CA ASP A 287 -0.56 -27.29 7.90
C ASP A 287 -0.46 -28.80 8.11
N LYS A 288 -1.02 -29.36 9.18
CA LYS A 288 -0.88 -30.78 9.57
C LYS A 288 -1.29 -31.78 8.49
N ASN A 289 -2.24 -31.42 7.64
CA ASN A 289 -2.77 -32.29 6.59
C ASN A 289 -2.23 -31.92 5.19
N TYR A 290 -1.24 -31.03 5.12
CA TYR A 290 -0.68 -30.55 3.84
C TYR A 290 0.61 -31.30 3.47
N GLU A 291 0.73 -31.65 2.19
CA GLU A 291 1.99 -32.08 1.59
C GLU A 291 2.66 -30.90 0.89
N ARG A 292 3.94 -30.66 1.20
CA ARG A 292 4.75 -29.60 0.60
C ARG A 292 5.56 -30.16 -0.55
N VAL A 293 5.36 -29.60 -1.74
CA VAL A 293 6.10 -29.92 -2.95
C VAL A 293 7.09 -28.79 -3.23
N TYR A 294 8.37 -29.11 -3.24
CA TYR A 294 9.41 -28.11 -3.39
C TYR A 294 9.81 -27.93 -4.84
N PHE A 295 10.05 -26.65 -5.21
CA PHE A 295 10.58 -26.25 -6.51
C PHE A 295 11.58 -25.12 -6.34
N ARG A 296 12.33 -24.80 -7.38
CA ARG A 296 13.34 -23.75 -7.34
C ARG A 296 13.19 -22.81 -8.53
N LEU A 297 13.35 -21.51 -8.32
CA LEU A 297 13.39 -20.50 -9.36
C LEU A 297 14.82 -19.94 -9.51
N LYS A 298 15.16 -19.50 -10.72
CA LYS A 298 16.41 -18.80 -10.97
C LYS A 298 16.36 -17.42 -10.31
N GLU A 299 17.39 -17.10 -9.53
CA GLU A 299 17.50 -15.82 -8.86
C GLU A 299 17.82 -14.71 -9.87
N GLU A 300 16.82 -13.94 -10.21
CA GLU A 300 16.93 -12.80 -11.11
C GLU A 300 16.28 -11.58 -10.45
N ARG A 301 16.78 -10.39 -10.79
CA ARG A 301 16.11 -9.15 -10.39
C ARG A 301 14.90 -8.95 -11.31
N THR A 302 13.70 -9.01 -10.74
CA THR A 302 12.46 -8.78 -11.47
C THR A 302 12.41 -7.34 -11.99
N GLU A 303 12.19 -7.14 -13.28
CA GLU A 303 11.89 -5.81 -13.82
C GLU A 303 10.48 -5.40 -13.40
N LEU A 304 10.33 -4.16 -12.89
CA LEU A 304 9.06 -3.66 -12.41
C LEU A 304 8.37 -2.83 -13.49
N SER A 305 7.16 -3.24 -13.84
CA SER A 305 6.27 -2.53 -14.76
C SER A 305 5.08 -1.88 -14.06
N ARG A 306 4.85 -2.24 -12.78
CA ARG A 306 3.73 -1.69 -12.01
C ARG A 306 3.98 -0.25 -11.61
N TYR A 307 2.88 0.50 -11.52
CA TYR A 307 2.89 1.87 -11.03
C TYR A 307 3.03 1.90 -9.51
N PHE A 308 3.87 2.81 -9.00
CA PHE A 308 3.99 3.13 -7.58
C PHE A 308 3.55 4.57 -7.38
N GLU A 309 2.55 4.76 -6.50
CA GLU A 309 2.03 6.09 -6.19
C GLU A 309 3.09 6.95 -5.51
N ARG A 310 3.40 8.13 -6.07
CA ARG A 310 4.39 9.07 -5.54
C ARG A 310 3.98 9.65 -4.20
N THR A 311 2.69 9.87 -4.05
CA THR A 311 2.08 10.45 -2.85
C THR A 311 1.15 9.45 -2.18
N PRO A 312 1.70 8.40 -1.51
CA PRO A 312 0.92 7.24 -1.06
C PRO A 312 -0.14 7.55 0.01
N PHE A 313 -0.10 8.75 0.58
CA PHE A 313 -1.09 9.23 1.54
C PHE A 313 -2.25 10.00 0.90
N ILE A 314 -2.13 10.39 -0.37
CA ILE A 314 -3.14 11.17 -1.09
C ILE A 314 -4.05 10.22 -1.86
N PRO A 315 -5.38 10.39 -1.80
CA PRO A 315 -6.31 9.63 -2.61
C PRO A 315 -6.09 9.86 -4.11
N SER A 316 -5.82 8.80 -4.86
CA SER A 316 -5.53 8.87 -6.31
C SER A 316 -6.77 9.10 -7.18
N ASN A 317 -7.98 8.79 -6.67
CA ASN A 317 -9.24 8.90 -7.41
C ASN A 317 -9.97 10.21 -7.08
N LYS A 318 -10.35 11.00 -8.10
CA LYS A 318 -11.09 12.26 -7.92
C LYS A 318 -12.45 12.08 -7.23
N ILE A 319 -13.18 11.01 -7.51
CA ILE A 319 -14.49 10.72 -6.92
C ILE A 319 -14.36 10.44 -5.41
N ASP A 320 -13.32 9.75 -5.01
CA ASP A 320 -13.05 9.46 -3.60
C ASP A 320 -12.36 10.60 -2.87
N ARG A 321 -11.76 11.57 -3.58
CA ARG A 321 -10.98 12.67 -3.01
C ARG A 321 -11.81 13.49 -2.03
N GLU A 322 -12.99 13.93 -2.46
CA GLU A 322 -13.87 14.76 -1.64
C GLU A 322 -14.29 14.04 -0.36
N LYS A 323 -14.79 12.81 -0.52
CA LYS A 323 -15.19 11.96 0.61
C LYS A 323 -14.05 11.73 1.59
N ARG A 324 -12.86 11.40 1.11
CA ARG A 324 -11.70 11.08 1.96
C ARG A 324 -11.10 12.32 2.62
N CYS A 325 -11.03 13.45 1.92
CA CYS A 325 -10.60 14.72 2.53
C CYS A 325 -11.53 15.15 3.64
N ASP A 326 -12.84 15.09 3.41
CA ASP A 326 -13.84 15.41 4.44
C ASP A 326 -13.76 14.45 5.64
N GLU A 327 -13.58 13.15 5.38
CA GLU A 327 -13.37 12.12 6.42
C GLU A 327 -12.14 12.42 7.28
N ILE A 328 -10.99 12.75 6.67
CA ILE A 328 -9.76 13.08 7.38
C ILE A 328 -9.96 14.32 8.27
N LEU A 329 -10.48 15.40 7.70
CA LEU A 329 -10.78 16.63 8.45
C LEU A 329 -11.78 16.39 9.59
N THR A 330 -12.75 15.50 9.36
CA THR A 330 -13.73 15.10 10.39
C THR A 330 -13.07 14.30 11.51
N ILE A 331 -12.20 13.34 11.20
CA ILE A 331 -11.45 12.57 12.20
C ILE A 331 -10.60 13.51 13.08
N GLN A 332 -9.87 14.45 12.46
CA GLN A 332 -9.08 15.44 13.18
C GLN A 332 -9.97 16.31 14.11
N ALA A 333 -11.06 16.86 13.58
CA ALA A 333 -11.98 17.71 14.33
C ALA A 333 -12.70 16.94 15.46
N MET A 334 -13.10 15.70 15.24
CA MET A 334 -13.74 14.85 16.27
C MET A 334 -12.80 14.51 17.42
N GLY A 335 -11.52 14.28 17.15
CA GLY A 335 -10.50 14.09 18.17
C GLY A 335 -10.39 15.33 19.07
N LEU A 336 -10.24 16.51 18.46
CA LEU A 336 -10.17 17.78 19.19
C LEU A 336 -11.48 18.10 19.91
N LYS A 337 -12.64 17.91 19.26
CA LYS A 337 -13.96 18.07 19.87
C LYS A 337 -14.09 17.31 21.18
N LYS A 338 -13.68 16.02 21.19
CA LYS A 338 -13.73 15.21 22.40
C LYS A 338 -12.83 15.77 23.50
N ARG A 339 -11.63 16.23 23.15
CA ARG A 339 -10.67 16.79 24.09
C ARG A 339 -11.20 18.08 24.73
N LEU A 340 -11.69 19.03 23.93
CA LEU A 340 -12.28 20.28 24.40
C LEU A 340 -13.49 20.04 25.31
N ALA A 341 -14.38 19.14 24.91
CA ALA A 341 -15.55 18.79 25.72
C ALA A 341 -15.16 18.15 27.08
N HIS A 342 -14.15 17.29 27.08
CA HIS A 342 -13.67 16.61 28.30
C HIS A 342 -13.01 17.56 29.29
N THR A 343 -12.22 18.51 28.80
CA THR A 343 -11.53 19.51 29.63
C THR A 343 -12.40 20.72 29.96
N HIS A 344 -13.61 20.77 29.41
CA HIS A 344 -14.53 21.91 29.51
C HIS A 344 -13.94 23.24 29.01
N CYS A 345 -12.92 23.18 28.14
CA CYS A 345 -12.35 24.37 27.51
C CYS A 345 -13.33 24.96 26.50
N GLN A 346 -13.57 26.28 26.64
CA GLN A 346 -14.41 27.06 25.71
C GLN A 346 -13.56 27.89 24.75
N SER A 347 -12.24 27.82 24.83
CA SER A 347 -11.29 28.55 24.01
C SER A 347 -10.14 27.65 23.56
N ALA A 348 -9.54 27.97 22.43
CA ALA A 348 -8.32 27.34 21.94
C ALA A 348 -7.33 28.40 21.47
N VAL A 349 -6.04 28.11 21.62
CA VAL A 349 -4.94 28.97 21.19
C VAL A 349 -4.14 28.28 20.12
N VAL A 350 -3.91 28.93 18.99
CA VAL A 350 -3.09 28.41 17.87
C VAL A 350 -2.05 29.46 17.50
N GLY A 351 -0.79 29.06 17.49
CA GLY A 351 0.27 29.87 16.88
C GLY A 351 0.10 29.89 15.37
N ILE A 352 -0.17 31.06 14.77
CA ILE A 352 -0.36 31.17 13.33
C ILE A 352 0.84 31.88 12.68
N SER A 353 1.58 31.13 11.86
CA SER A 353 2.71 31.65 11.08
C SER A 353 2.30 32.16 9.69
N GLY A 354 1.14 31.76 9.19
CA GLY A 354 0.74 31.93 7.79
C GLY A 354 1.26 30.82 6.86
N GLY A 355 1.85 29.77 7.42
CA GLY A 355 2.25 28.56 6.71
C GLY A 355 1.19 27.46 6.71
N LEU A 356 1.44 26.37 5.94
CA LEU A 356 0.47 25.29 5.70
C LEU A 356 -0.02 24.59 6.97
N ASP A 357 0.87 24.28 7.91
CA ASP A 357 0.55 23.46 9.07
C ASP A 357 -0.33 24.19 10.06
N SER A 358 0.00 25.46 10.36
CA SER A 358 -0.82 26.32 11.19
C SER A 358 -2.18 26.60 10.54
N THR A 359 -2.21 26.73 9.22
CA THR A 359 -3.46 26.87 8.45
C THR A 359 -4.37 25.67 8.64
N LEU A 360 -3.87 24.46 8.43
CA LEU A 360 -4.67 23.24 8.63
C LEU A 360 -5.16 23.12 10.08
N ALA A 361 -4.29 23.41 11.06
CA ALA A 361 -4.68 23.35 12.48
C ALA A 361 -5.82 24.33 12.82
N VAL A 362 -5.78 25.55 12.27
CA VAL A 362 -6.85 26.54 12.45
C VAL A 362 -8.16 26.09 11.78
N LEU A 363 -8.11 25.56 10.55
CA LEU A 363 -9.28 25.04 9.84
C LEU A 363 -9.94 23.87 10.61
N VAL A 364 -9.15 22.93 11.10
CA VAL A 364 -9.63 21.80 11.93
C VAL A 364 -10.23 22.28 13.24
N THR A 365 -9.61 23.28 13.88
CA THR A 365 -10.09 23.83 15.16
C THR A 365 -11.42 24.56 14.97
N ALA A 366 -11.54 25.38 13.91
CA ALA A 366 -12.81 26.04 13.57
C ALA A 366 -13.93 25.01 13.35
N ARG A 367 -13.65 23.92 12.62
CA ARG A 367 -14.61 22.83 12.41
C ARG A 367 -15.01 22.14 13.74
N ALA A 368 -14.08 21.93 14.65
CA ALA A 368 -14.38 21.36 15.97
C ALA A 368 -15.25 22.29 16.82
N PHE A 369 -15.03 23.62 16.72
CA PHE A 369 -15.83 24.64 17.39
C PHE A 369 -17.27 24.68 16.87
N ASP A 370 -17.44 24.63 15.54
CA ASP A 370 -18.77 24.54 14.91
C ASP A 370 -19.53 23.29 15.40
N MET A 371 -18.86 22.15 15.49
CA MET A 371 -19.46 20.90 16.00
C MET A 371 -19.87 21.00 17.49
N LEU A 372 -19.18 21.81 18.29
CA LEU A 372 -19.47 22.05 19.70
C LEU A 372 -20.40 23.25 19.92
N LYS A 373 -20.70 24.01 18.85
CA LYS A 373 -21.42 25.30 18.90
C LYS A 373 -20.70 26.34 19.80
N ILE A 374 -19.38 26.28 19.83
CA ILE A 374 -18.53 27.29 20.44
C ILE A 374 -18.34 28.43 19.43
N PRO A 375 -18.49 29.70 19.81
CA PRO A 375 -18.23 30.83 18.91
C PRO A 375 -16.78 30.79 18.41
N ARG A 376 -16.60 31.00 17.10
CA ARG A 376 -15.26 31.00 16.49
C ARG A 376 -14.34 32.10 17.00
N GLU A 377 -14.88 33.18 17.54
CA GLU A 377 -14.12 34.23 18.22
C GLU A 377 -13.35 33.75 19.45
N ASN A 378 -13.73 32.58 20.01
CA ASN A 378 -12.99 31.91 21.08
C ASN A 378 -11.78 31.10 20.59
N LEU A 379 -11.61 30.96 19.27
CA LEU A 379 -10.40 30.51 18.66
C LEU A 379 -9.42 31.69 18.54
N VAL A 380 -8.41 31.69 19.41
CA VAL A 380 -7.41 32.75 19.48
C VAL A 380 -6.19 32.36 18.65
N CYS A 381 -6.06 32.93 17.48
CA CYS A 381 -4.89 32.84 16.64
C CYS A 381 -3.84 33.85 17.08
N VAL A 382 -2.64 33.43 17.40
CA VAL A 382 -1.57 34.30 17.86
C VAL A 382 -0.45 34.35 16.82
N THR A 383 -0.24 35.52 16.21
CA THR A 383 0.93 35.77 15.37
C THR A 383 2.04 36.40 16.19
N MET A 384 3.24 35.87 16.06
CA MET A 384 4.39 36.29 16.89
C MET A 384 5.57 36.66 15.98
N PRO A 385 5.51 37.82 15.32
CA PRO A 385 6.59 38.27 14.46
C PRO A 385 7.92 38.38 15.23
N CYS A 386 8.99 37.89 14.60
CA CYS A 386 10.36 37.99 15.05
C CYS A 386 11.29 38.24 13.84
N PHE A 387 12.56 37.94 13.96
CA PHE A 387 13.60 38.27 12.98
C PHE A 387 13.36 37.68 11.57
N GLY A 388 12.73 36.51 11.47
CA GLY A 388 12.53 35.79 10.20
C GLY A 388 11.14 35.95 9.54
N THR A 389 10.21 36.67 10.14
CA THR A 389 8.83 36.80 9.63
C THR A 389 8.78 37.71 8.40
N THR A 390 8.14 37.25 7.31
CA THR A 390 7.93 38.04 6.09
C THR A 390 6.57 38.73 6.07
N ASP A 391 6.44 39.82 5.29
CA ASP A 391 5.16 40.54 5.15
C ASP A 391 4.08 39.65 4.52
N ARG A 392 4.43 38.74 3.61
CA ARG A 392 3.51 37.84 2.95
C ARG A 392 2.86 36.84 3.94
N THR A 393 3.68 36.14 4.72
CA THR A 393 3.20 35.16 5.69
C THR A 393 2.40 35.83 6.81
N TYR A 394 2.84 37.01 7.26
CA TYR A 394 2.09 37.82 8.20
C TYR A 394 0.69 38.20 7.65
N SER A 395 0.63 38.73 6.42
CA SER A 395 -0.63 39.09 5.77
C SER A 395 -1.58 37.91 5.63
N ASN A 396 -1.05 36.74 5.26
CA ASN A 396 -1.80 35.50 5.18
C ASN A 396 -2.39 35.07 6.52
N ALA A 397 -1.59 35.11 7.59
CA ALA A 397 -2.06 34.81 8.95
C ALA A 397 -3.21 35.71 9.39
N VAL A 398 -3.07 37.02 9.16
CA VAL A 398 -4.09 38.04 9.51
C VAL A 398 -5.38 37.82 8.71
N THR A 399 -5.26 37.64 7.40
CA THR A 399 -6.43 37.51 6.51
C THR A 399 -7.19 36.22 6.79
N LEU A 400 -6.47 35.09 6.92
CA LEU A 400 -7.07 33.79 7.24
C LEU A 400 -7.84 33.84 8.56
N THR A 401 -7.23 34.38 9.62
CA THR A 401 -7.87 34.48 10.93
C THR A 401 -9.17 35.27 10.86
N LYS A 402 -9.16 36.44 10.21
CA LYS A 402 -10.35 37.31 10.06
C LYS A 402 -11.44 36.61 9.26
N LYS A 403 -11.10 35.93 8.15
CA LYS A 403 -12.07 35.27 7.28
C LYS A 403 -12.74 34.07 7.94
N LEU A 404 -12.05 33.42 8.85
CA LEU A 404 -12.63 32.33 9.66
C LEU A 404 -13.49 32.83 10.84
N GLY A 405 -13.51 34.14 11.13
CA GLY A 405 -14.20 34.71 12.29
C GLY A 405 -13.50 34.39 13.63
N ALA A 406 -12.23 34.09 13.59
CA ALA A 406 -11.39 33.82 14.77
C ALA A 406 -10.79 35.14 15.30
N SER A 407 -10.39 35.15 16.57
CA SER A 407 -9.71 36.28 17.21
C SER A 407 -8.22 36.29 16.90
N LEU A 408 -7.68 37.45 16.52
CA LEU A 408 -6.24 37.61 16.27
C LEU A 408 -5.58 38.36 17.43
N ARG A 409 -4.44 37.83 17.91
CA ARG A 409 -3.51 38.56 18.77
C ARG A 409 -2.14 38.66 18.07
N GLU A 410 -1.56 39.87 18.07
CA GLU A 410 -0.20 40.09 17.60
C GLU A 410 0.71 40.36 18.80
N ILE A 411 1.80 39.58 18.91
CA ILE A 411 2.78 39.72 20.00
C ILE A 411 4.19 39.67 19.40
N ARG A 412 4.87 40.81 19.40
CA ARG A 412 6.26 40.89 18.95
C ARG A 412 7.20 40.37 20.02
N ILE A 413 7.98 39.34 19.71
CA ILE A 413 8.82 38.63 20.66
C ILE A 413 10.30 39.09 20.64
N ASN A 414 10.68 40.02 19.74
CA ASN A 414 12.07 40.44 19.58
C ASN A 414 12.75 40.81 20.92
N LYS A 415 12.10 41.68 21.73
CA LYS A 415 12.67 42.13 23.02
C LYS A 415 12.88 41.00 24.02
N ALA A 416 11.96 40.04 24.08
CA ALA A 416 12.06 38.90 24.97
C ALA A 416 13.21 37.97 24.56
N VAL A 417 13.34 37.71 23.24
CA VAL A 417 14.42 36.90 22.68
C VAL A 417 15.79 37.60 22.85
N GLU A 418 15.89 38.90 22.59
CA GLU A 418 17.11 39.69 22.80
C GLU A 418 17.55 39.66 24.28
N GLN A 419 16.60 39.84 25.23
CA GLN A 419 16.88 39.73 26.62
C GLN A 419 17.38 38.32 26.98
N HIS A 420 16.73 37.28 26.47
CA HIS A 420 17.15 35.90 26.67
C HIS A 420 18.57 35.64 26.14
N PHE A 421 18.92 36.16 24.95
CA PHE A 421 20.29 36.07 24.42
C PHE A 421 21.31 36.71 25.37
N SER A 422 20.98 37.91 25.88
CA SER A 422 21.82 38.58 26.85
C SER A 422 22.00 37.74 28.13
N ASP A 423 20.92 37.16 28.68
CA ASP A 423 20.95 36.39 29.91
C ASP A 423 21.80 35.10 29.79
N ILE A 424 21.79 34.45 28.62
CA ILE A 424 22.59 33.24 28.36
C ILE A 424 23.97 33.51 27.76
N GLY A 425 24.29 34.77 27.47
CA GLY A 425 25.57 35.17 26.86
C GLY A 425 25.69 34.75 25.39
N HIS A 426 24.59 34.66 24.66
CA HIS A 426 24.59 34.34 23.23
C HIS A 426 24.76 35.61 22.39
N ASP A 427 25.67 35.58 21.42
CA ASP A 427 25.85 36.67 20.47
C ASP A 427 24.73 36.63 19.39
N PRO A 428 23.89 37.68 19.29
CA PRO A 428 22.78 37.73 18.32
C PRO A 428 23.21 37.65 16.86
N GLU A 429 24.46 37.96 16.54
CA GLU A 429 25.01 37.87 15.18
C GLU A 429 25.35 36.42 14.77
N ILE A 430 25.38 35.50 15.74
CA ILE A 430 25.61 34.06 15.49
C ILE A 430 24.26 33.34 15.27
N HIS A 431 23.87 33.22 14.01
CA HIS A 431 22.61 32.57 13.59
C HIS A 431 22.72 31.03 13.59
N ASN A 432 22.89 30.44 14.76
CA ASN A 432 23.01 28.99 14.96
C ASN A 432 21.72 28.39 15.56
N VAL A 433 21.77 27.10 15.90
CA VAL A 433 20.64 26.38 16.51
C VAL A 433 20.12 27.02 17.80
N THR A 434 20.97 27.74 18.58
CA THR A 434 20.55 28.46 19.78
C THR A 434 19.68 29.66 19.39
N TYR A 435 20.09 30.42 18.38
CA TYR A 435 19.35 31.54 17.83
C TYR A 435 17.94 31.14 17.36
N GLU A 436 17.83 30.04 16.62
CA GLU A 436 16.56 29.52 16.12
C GLU A 436 15.68 28.98 17.25
N ASN A 437 16.23 28.10 18.09
CA ASN A 437 15.47 27.42 19.14
C ASN A 437 14.96 28.38 20.24
N SER A 438 15.67 29.45 20.53
CA SER A 438 15.21 30.45 21.51
C SER A 438 13.93 31.13 21.06
N GLN A 439 13.82 31.49 19.79
CA GLN A 439 12.59 32.07 19.22
C GLN A 439 11.43 31.08 19.26
N ALA A 440 11.66 29.81 18.91
CA ALA A 440 10.62 28.79 18.90
C ALA A 440 10.09 28.51 20.32
N ARG A 441 10.96 28.48 21.34
CA ARG A 441 10.56 28.30 22.76
C ARG A 441 9.81 29.48 23.30
N GLU A 442 10.22 30.71 22.99
CA GLU A 442 9.52 31.92 23.39
C GLU A 442 8.08 31.94 22.85
N ARG A 443 7.90 31.57 21.59
CA ARG A 443 6.55 31.42 21.00
C ARG A 443 5.70 30.42 21.76
N THR A 444 6.26 29.26 22.10
CA THR A 444 5.53 28.21 22.83
C THR A 444 5.16 28.65 24.24
N GLN A 445 6.06 29.32 24.98
CA GLN A 445 5.78 29.87 26.30
C GLN A 445 4.60 30.82 26.25
N ILE A 446 4.59 31.79 25.34
CA ILE A 446 3.49 32.76 25.17
C ILE A 446 2.16 32.05 24.88
N LEU A 447 2.14 31.05 24.00
CA LEU A 447 0.91 30.31 23.69
C LEU A 447 0.35 29.60 24.92
N MET A 448 1.20 28.97 25.72
CA MET A 448 0.81 28.27 26.95
C MET A 448 0.26 29.23 28.00
N ASP A 449 0.90 30.39 28.17
CA ASP A 449 0.49 31.40 29.16
C ASP A 449 -0.85 32.06 28.73
N ILE A 450 -1.05 32.34 27.43
CA ILE A 450 -2.34 32.84 26.92
C ILE A 450 -3.44 31.79 27.16
N ALA A 451 -3.15 30.50 26.89
CA ALA A 451 -4.12 29.43 27.13
C ALA A 451 -4.53 29.40 28.62
N ASN A 452 -3.58 29.56 29.54
CA ASN A 452 -3.87 29.65 30.97
C ASN A 452 -4.75 30.88 31.30
N GLN A 453 -4.47 32.07 30.70
CA GLN A 453 -5.25 33.29 30.96
C GLN A 453 -6.72 33.16 30.54
N ILE A 454 -6.99 32.43 29.44
CA ILE A 454 -8.34 32.32 28.90
C ILE A 454 -9.01 30.97 29.20
N ASN A 455 -8.41 30.15 30.06
CA ASN A 455 -8.86 28.80 30.34
C ASN A 455 -9.07 27.98 29.05
N GLY A 456 -8.10 28.07 28.14
CA GLY A 456 -8.11 27.47 26.83
C GLY A 456 -7.11 26.34 26.68
N MET A 457 -7.02 25.83 25.46
CA MET A 457 -6.12 24.73 25.07
C MET A 457 -5.20 25.16 23.94
N VAL A 458 -3.90 24.88 24.05
CA VAL A 458 -2.95 25.08 22.95
C VAL A 458 -3.06 23.93 21.97
N ILE A 459 -3.34 24.25 20.70
CA ILE A 459 -3.43 23.29 19.60
C ILE A 459 -2.12 23.25 18.82
N GLY A 460 -1.56 22.06 18.70
CA GLY A 460 -0.31 21.83 17.97
C GLY A 460 -0.51 21.82 16.45
N THR A 461 0.45 22.38 15.76
CA THR A 461 0.45 22.52 14.31
C THR A 461 1.36 21.53 13.58
N GLY A 462 2.38 20.96 14.26
CA GLY A 462 3.39 20.08 13.66
C GLY A 462 2.79 18.86 12.98
N ASP A 463 3.26 18.57 11.77
CA ASP A 463 2.81 17.44 10.95
C ASP A 463 3.64 16.17 11.14
N MET A 464 3.19 15.06 10.56
CA MET A 464 3.85 13.75 10.71
C MET A 464 5.25 13.72 10.07
N SER A 465 5.47 14.40 8.96
CA SER A 465 6.76 14.41 8.24
C SER A 465 7.84 15.13 9.04
N GLU A 466 7.50 16.28 9.61
CA GLU A 466 8.39 17.02 10.52
C GLU A 466 8.71 16.20 11.77
N LEU A 467 7.70 15.56 12.37
CA LEU A 467 7.89 14.69 13.51
C LEU A 467 8.75 13.46 13.20
N ALA A 468 8.60 12.88 12.01
CA ALA A 468 9.43 11.76 11.56
C ALA A 468 10.91 12.15 11.40
N LEU A 469 11.17 13.31 10.79
CA LEU A 469 12.52 13.84 10.59
C LEU A 469 13.11 14.49 11.86
N GLY A 470 12.28 14.69 12.91
CA GLY A 470 12.63 15.52 14.05
C GLY A 470 12.97 16.96 13.69
N TRP A 471 12.32 17.49 12.65
CA TRP A 471 12.44 18.88 12.19
C TRP A 471 11.53 19.78 13.01
N ALA A 472 11.84 19.92 14.27
CA ALA A 472 11.13 20.73 15.23
C ALA A 472 12.06 21.06 16.41
N THR A 473 11.82 22.17 17.07
CA THR A 473 12.56 22.53 18.28
C THR A 473 12.04 21.75 19.47
N TYR A 474 12.93 20.96 20.12
CA TYR A 474 12.58 20.26 21.34
C TYR A 474 12.10 21.22 22.42
N ASN A 475 10.96 20.92 23.04
CA ASN A 475 10.28 21.78 24.00
C ASN A 475 9.98 23.20 23.45
N GLY A 476 9.72 23.27 22.17
CA GLY A 476 9.29 24.47 21.44
C GLY A 476 8.05 24.17 20.61
N ASP A 477 8.11 24.39 19.32
CA ASP A 477 7.00 24.22 18.37
C ASP A 477 6.43 22.80 18.30
N HIS A 478 7.16 21.77 18.71
CA HIS A 478 6.64 20.40 18.78
C HIS A 478 5.73 20.15 19.99
N MET A 479 5.66 21.07 20.96
CA MET A 479 4.86 20.95 22.18
C MET A 479 3.51 21.63 22.06
N SER A 480 2.47 20.95 22.52
CA SER A 480 1.11 21.47 22.61
C SER A 480 0.28 20.63 23.58
N MET A 481 -0.95 21.03 23.83
CA MET A 481 -1.87 20.25 24.66
C MET A 481 -2.65 19.21 23.86
N TYR A 482 -2.80 19.44 22.53
CA TYR A 482 -3.37 18.48 21.58
C TYR A 482 -2.87 18.78 20.15
N ALA A 483 -2.31 17.80 19.45
CA ALA A 483 -1.69 17.94 18.14
C ALA A 483 -2.60 17.40 17.03
N VAL A 484 -3.37 18.26 16.39
CA VAL A 484 -4.37 17.86 15.40
C VAL A 484 -3.77 17.31 14.10
N ASN A 485 -2.53 17.70 13.75
CA ASN A 485 -1.86 17.30 12.51
C ASN A 485 -0.83 16.17 12.70
N CYS A 486 -0.63 15.64 13.91
CA CYS A 486 0.48 14.75 14.26
C CYS A 486 0.56 13.44 13.43
N SER A 487 -0.49 13.05 12.75
CA SER A 487 -0.52 11.88 11.86
C SER A 487 -0.82 12.22 10.39
N VAL A 488 -0.78 13.51 10.04
CA VAL A 488 -0.98 14.02 8.69
C VAL A 488 0.38 14.36 8.09
N PRO A 489 0.86 13.68 7.03
CA PRO A 489 2.13 14.01 6.40
C PRO A 489 2.04 15.30 5.59
N LYS A 490 3.18 15.96 5.34
CA LYS A 490 3.27 17.29 4.68
C LYS A 490 2.56 17.32 3.32
N THR A 491 2.72 16.26 2.51
CA THR A 491 2.05 16.16 1.22
C THR A 491 0.53 16.13 1.35
N LEU A 492 0.02 15.46 2.39
CA LEU A 492 -1.41 15.41 2.68
C LEU A 492 -1.91 16.74 3.30
N VAL A 493 -1.12 17.43 4.15
CA VAL A 493 -1.44 18.78 4.64
C VAL A 493 -1.73 19.72 3.46
N ARG A 494 -0.80 19.77 2.50
CA ARG A 494 -0.93 20.56 1.27
C ARG A 494 -2.20 20.20 0.50
N HIS A 495 -2.51 18.91 0.40
CA HIS A 495 -3.68 18.41 -0.30
C HIS A 495 -5.00 18.80 0.39
N LEU A 496 -5.06 18.73 1.72
CA LEU A 496 -6.24 19.12 2.52
C LEU A 496 -6.51 20.63 2.47
N VAL A 497 -5.45 21.45 2.54
CA VAL A 497 -5.58 22.91 2.38
C VAL A 497 -6.08 23.26 0.97
N ARG A 498 -5.57 22.57 -0.08
CA ARG A 498 -6.07 22.72 -1.45
C ARG A 498 -7.54 22.31 -1.57
N TYR A 499 -7.92 21.18 -0.98
CA TYR A 499 -9.30 20.74 -0.95
C TYR A 499 -10.22 21.76 -0.29
N TYR A 500 -9.80 22.33 0.84
CA TYR A 500 -10.57 23.35 1.54
C TYR A 500 -10.73 24.62 0.69
N ALA A 501 -9.66 25.05 -0.01
CA ALA A 501 -9.72 26.17 -0.95
C ALA A 501 -10.68 25.89 -2.14
N ASP A 502 -10.61 24.66 -2.70
CA ASP A 502 -11.45 24.24 -3.84
C ASP A 502 -12.96 24.20 -3.48
N THR A 503 -13.28 23.89 -2.22
CA THR A 503 -14.67 23.73 -1.73
C THR A 503 -15.21 24.97 -0.99
N SER A 504 -14.38 26.00 -0.76
CA SER A 504 -14.82 27.25 -0.10
C SER A 504 -15.71 28.07 -1.01
N GLU A 505 -16.86 28.51 -0.49
CA GLU A 505 -17.76 29.44 -1.16
C GLU A 505 -17.29 30.90 -1.03
N GLU A 506 -16.44 31.20 -0.03
CA GLU A 506 -15.92 32.54 0.20
C GLU A 506 -14.66 32.77 -0.64
N GLN A 507 -14.75 33.69 -1.61
CA GLN A 507 -13.68 33.96 -2.57
C GLN A 507 -12.37 34.44 -1.91
N GLU A 508 -12.44 35.35 -0.92
CA GLU A 508 -11.25 35.87 -0.26
C GLU A 508 -10.56 34.78 0.61
N LEU A 509 -11.33 33.88 1.24
CA LEU A 509 -10.78 32.72 1.95
C LEU A 509 -10.07 31.77 0.99
N LYS A 510 -10.68 31.54 -0.18
CA LYS A 510 -10.05 30.72 -1.23
C LYS A 510 -8.73 31.32 -1.71
N GLU A 511 -8.69 32.64 -1.96
CA GLU A 511 -7.49 33.34 -2.44
C GLU A 511 -6.35 33.26 -1.42
N VAL A 512 -6.59 33.51 -0.14
CA VAL A 512 -5.56 33.43 0.89
C VAL A 512 -5.05 31.98 1.06
N LEU A 513 -5.91 30.97 0.96
CA LEU A 513 -5.49 29.57 1.03
C LEU A 513 -4.62 29.18 -0.17
N LEU A 514 -4.93 29.69 -1.36
CA LEU A 514 -4.10 29.49 -2.56
C LEU A 514 -2.75 30.18 -2.43
N ASP A 515 -2.69 31.40 -1.88
CA ASP A 515 -1.43 32.11 -1.63
C ASP A 515 -0.55 31.39 -0.60
N ILE A 516 -1.16 30.83 0.46
CA ILE A 516 -0.46 29.99 1.44
C ILE A 516 0.16 28.73 0.76
N LEU A 517 -0.59 28.11 -0.16
CA LEU A 517 -0.11 26.95 -0.92
C LEU A 517 1.09 27.26 -1.82
N ASP A 518 1.16 28.49 -2.34
CA ASP A 518 2.28 28.95 -3.19
C ASP A 518 3.46 29.51 -2.38
N THR A 519 3.32 29.63 -1.06
CA THR A 519 4.42 30.08 -0.20
C THR A 519 5.38 28.93 0.07
N PRO A 520 6.70 29.12 -0.10
CA PRO A 520 7.70 28.11 0.23
C PRO A 520 7.66 27.72 1.71
N VAL A 521 7.86 26.44 2.01
CA VAL A 521 7.94 25.95 3.41
C VAL A 521 9.23 26.45 4.04
N SER A 522 9.11 27.20 5.13
CA SER A 522 10.25 27.76 5.87
C SER A 522 9.93 27.82 7.36
N PRO A 523 10.92 27.58 8.25
CA PRO A 523 10.73 27.77 9.69
C PRO A 523 10.67 29.25 10.09
N GLU A 524 11.00 30.20 9.20
CA GLU A 524 11.00 31.66 9.44
C GLU A 524 11.74 32.09 10.72
N LEU A 525 12.87 31.46 10.99
CA LEU A 525 13.68 31.73 12.19
C LEU A 525 14.93 32.57 11.86
N LEU A 526 15.39 32.55 10.61
CA LEU A 526 16.51 33.37 10.16
C LEU A 526 16.00 34.63 9.44
N PRO A 527 16.74 35.78 9.57
CA PRO A 527 16.37 37.01 8.87
C PRO A 527 16.24 36.79 7.36
N PRO A 528 15.23 37.39 6.69
CA PRO A 528 15.11 37.33 5.25
C PRO A 528 16.26 38.12 4.58
N VAL A 529 16.68 37.68 3.39
CA VAL A 529 17.63 38.40 2.56
C VAL A 529 16.84 39.10 1.45
N ASP A 530 16.95 40.41 1.36
CA ASP A 530 16.19 41.24 0.40
C ASP A 530 14.67 41.01 0.41
N GLY A 531 14.11 40.75 1.60
CA GLY A 531 12.67 40.48 1.78
C GLY A 531 12.19 39.10 1.31
N VAL A 532 13.12 38.24 0.87
CA VAL A 532 12.85 36.86 0.44
C VAL A 532 13.28 35.89 1.53
N ILE A 533 12.49 34.82 1.70
CA ILE A 533 12.80 33.71 2.64
C ILE A 533 14.23 33.20 2.34
N SER A 534 15.13 33.34 3.32
CA SER A 534 16.54 32.93 3.20
C SER A 534 16.77 31.43 3.44
N GLN A 535 15.84 30.76 4.12
CA GLN A 535 15.97 29.37 4.50
C GLN A 535 14.75 28.57 4.04
N LYS A 536 14.91 27.78 2.98
CA LYS A 536 13.89 26.81 2.58
C LYS A 536 14.14 25.48 3.29
N THR A 537 13.13 24.95 3.94
CA THR A 537 13.23 23.68 4.67
C THR A 537 13.70 22.54 3.76
N GLU A 538 13.18 22.47 2.55
CA GLU A 538 13.51 21.39 1.61
C GLU A 538 14.96 21.42 1.09
N ASP A 539 15.62 22.57 1.13
CA ASP A 539 17.05 22.66 0.79
C ASP A 539 17.93 22.01 1.87
N LEU A 540 17.47 22.00 3.11
CA LEU A 540 18.20 21.48 4.27
C LEU A 540 17.91 20.03 4.58
N VAL A 541 16.64 19.64 4.53
CA VAL A 541 16.22 18.28 4.90
C VAL A 541 15.81 17.43 3.70
N GLY A 542 15.57 18.03 2.55
CA GLY A 542 15.12 17.37 1.31
C GLY A 542 13.63 17.52 1.03
N PRO A 543 13.20 17.16 -0.19
CA PRO A 543 11.81 17.23 -0.61
C PRO A 543 10.90 16.36 0.25
N TYR A 544 9.83 16.96 0.76
CA TYR A 544 8.88 16.22 1.62
C TYR A 544 8.18 15.08 0.90
N GLU A 545 7.97 15.15 -0.40
CA GLU A 545 7.38 14.04 -1.16
C GLU A 545 8.24 12.77 -1.12
N LEU A 546 9.58 12.91 -1.15
CA LEU A 546 10.49 11.79 -0.98
C LEU A 546 10.44 11.24 0.45
N HIS A 547 10.42 12.12 1.46
CA HIS A 547 10.37 11.71 2.87
C HIS A 547 9.06 11.01 3.22
N ASP A 548 7.93 11.50 2.73
CA ASP A 548 6.63 10.86 2.91
C ASP A 548 6.57 9.49 2.24
N PHE A 549 7.19 9.37 1.06
CA PHE A 549 7.32 8.08 0.37
C PHE A 549 8.18 7.10 1.19
N PHE A 550 9.35 7.53 1.69
CA PHE A 550 10.21 6.69 2.53
C PHE A 550 9.50 6.28 3.82
N LEU A 551 8.87 7.23 4.47
CA LEU A 551 8.12 7.02 5.70
C LEU A 551 7.00 5.99 5.53
N TYR A 552 6.26 6.08 4.42
CA TYR A 552 5.19 5.15 4.11
C TYR A 552 5.71 3.71 3.98
N TYR A 553 6.70 3.49 3.15
CA TYR A 553 7.21 2.14 2.90
C TYR A 553 7.96 1.56 4.09
N MET A 554 8.70 2.40 4.83
CA MET A 554 9.40 1.98 6.04
C MET A 554 8.43 1.60 7.17
N LEU A 555 7.44 2.43 7.48
CA LEU A 555 6.55 2.18 8.61
C LEU A 555 5.39 1.25 8.27
N ARG A 556 4.82 1.38 7.07
CA ARG A 556 3.64 0.57 6.69
C ARG A 556 4.02 -0.88 6.40
N PHE A 557 5.16 -1.13 5.78
CA PHE A 557 5.55 -2.47 5.34
C PHE A 557 6.84 -2.98 5.96
N GLY A 558 7.63 -2.11 6.62
CA GLY A 558 8.93 -2.50 7.18
C GLY A 558 9.95 -2.82 6.09
N PHE A 559 9.86 -2.18 4.92
CA PHE A 559 10.81 -2.40 3.85
C PHE A 559 12.19 -1.89 4.22
N HIS A 560 13.20 -2.62 3.79
CA HIS A 560 14.59 -2.25 3.99
C HIS A 560 15.03 -1.15 2.99
N PRO A 561 16.09 -0.39 3.29
CA PRO A 561 16.50 0.77 2.51
C PRO A 561 16.76 0.51 1.03
N GLU A 562 17.40 -0.60 0.64
CA GLU A 562 17.67 -0.93 -0.78
C GLU A 562 16.36 -1.07 -1.57
N LYS A 563 15.33 -1.73 -0.99
CA LYS A 563 14.02 -1.85 -1.61
C LYS A 563 13.32 -0.49 -1.71
N ILE A 564 13.33 0.32 -0.66
CA ILE A 564 12.74 1.68 -0.67
C ILE A 564 13.41 2.52 -1.76
N PHE A 565 14.75 2.48 -1.86
CA PHE A 565 15.49 3.17 -2.91
C PHE A 565 15.04 2.74 -4.31
N ARG A 566 14.89 1.44 -4.54
CA ARG A 566 14.41 0.90 -5.82
C ARG A 566 13.02 1.40 -6.18
N LEU A 567 12.09 1.41 -5.23
CA LEU A 567 10.74 1.93 -5.43
C LEU A 567 10.75 3.44 -5.71
N THR A 568 11.62 4.17 -5.01
CA THR A 568 11.81 5.60 -5.25
C THR A 568 12.29 5.87 -6.68
N ARG A 569 13.24 5.09 -7.16
CA ARG A 569 13.72 5.21 -8.56
C ARG A 569 12.64 4.88 -9.58
N GLN A 570 11.74 3.94 -9.25
CA GLN A 570 10.60 3.62 -10.10
C GLN A 570 9.55 4.73 -10.11
N ALA A 571 9.28 5.35 -8.96
CA ALA A 571 8.27 6.39 -8.83
C ALA A 571 8.75 7.78 -9.28
N PHE A 572 10.00 8.14 -8.99
CA PHE A 572 10.54 9.50 -9.15
C PHE A 572 11.74 9.58 -10.09
N GLY A 573 12.07 8.53 -10.81
CA GLY A 573 13.30 8.46 -11.60
C GLY A 573 13.42 9.49 -12.73
N GLU A 574 12.31 10.10 -13.14
CA GLU A 574 12.29 11.19 -14.12
C GLU A 574 12.60 12.57 -13.50
N GLU A 575 12.33 12.75 -12.20
CA GLU A 575 12.47 14.04 -11.52
C GLU A 575 13.75 14.15 -10.71
N TYR A 576 14.15 13.04 -10.05
CA TYR A 576 15.33 13.01 -9.20
C TYR A 576 16.35 12.01 -9.73
N ASP A 577 17.62 12.40 -9.79
CA ASP A 577 18.70 11.50 -10.14
C ASP A 577 19.01 10.48 -9.04
N VAL A 578 19.90 9.54 -9.35
CA VAL A 578 20.32 8.45 -8.45
C VAL A 578 20.94 9.01 -7.16
N ALA A 579 21.82 10.00 -7.29
CA ALA A 579 22.55 10.58 -6.17
C ALA A 579 21.62 11.34 -5.22
N THR A 580 20.66 12.09 -5.76
CA THR A 580 19.65 12.83 -5.00
C THR A 580 18.74 11.87 -4.22
N CYS A 581 18.20 10.83 -4.86
CA CYS A 581 17.38 9.82 -4.19
C CYS A 581 18.14 9.13 -3.05
N TYR A 582 19.41 8.76 -3.30
CA TYR A 582 20.27 8.15 -2.29
C TYR A 582 20.55 9.11 -1.12
N LYS A 583 20.95 10.34 -1.40
CA LYS A 583 21.25 11.38 -0.40
C LYS A 583 20.10 11.54 0.58
N TRP A 584 18.89 11.70 0.06
CA TRP A 584 17.72 11.99 0.90
C TRP A 584 17.20 10.76 1.64
N LEU A 585 17.28 9.55 1.06
CA LEU A 585 16.98 8.32 1.78
C LEU A 585 17.96 8.10 2.94
N ARG A 586 19.25 8.33 2.73
CA ARG A 586 20.26 8.25 3.79
C ARG A 586 20.01 9.28 4.89
N THR A 587 19.70 10.51 4.52
CA THR A 587 19.34 11.59 5.45
C THR A 587 18.10 11.23 6.26
N PHE A 588 17.06 10.70 5.60
CA PHE A 588 15.85 10.24 6.25
C PHE A 588 16.15 9.15 7.29
N CYS A 589 16.83 8.09 6.91
CA CYS A 589 17.15 6.98 7.82
C CYS A 589 17.95 7.48 9.03
N TRP A 590 18.98 8.28 8.81
CA TRP A 590 19.78 8.83 9.90
C TRP A 590 18.94 9.71 10.84
N ARG A 591 18.17 10.67 10.30
CA ARG A 591 17.37 11.59 11.14
C ARG A 591 16.27 10.86 11.88
N PHE A 592 15.61 9.89 11.24
CA PHE A 592 14.54 9.12 11.83
C PHE A 592 14.95 8.45 13.16
N PHE A 593 16.17 7.96 13.24
CA PHE A 593 16.73 7.38 14.48
C PHE A 593 17.33 8.46 15.39
N ALA A 594 18.23 9.28 14.88
CA ALA A 594 18.97 10.26 15.70
C ALA A 594 18.06 11.29 16.41
N GLN A 595 16.90 11.61 15.81
CA GLN A 595 15.96 12.58 16.35
C GLN A 595 14.77 11.95 17.10
N HIS A 596 14.80 10.63 17.34
CA HIS A 596 13.66 9.92 17.94
C HIS A 596 13.34 10.41 19.35
N PHE A 597 14.32 10.84 20.14
CA PHE A 597 14.10 11.38 21.49
C PHE A 597 13.05 12.52 21.50
N LYS A 598 12.93 13.29 20.43
CA LYS A 598 11.90 14.33 20.30
C LYS A 598 10.48 13.75 20.24
N ARG A 599 10.33 12.54 19.67
CA ARG A 599 9.02 11.87 19.56
C ARG A 599 8.55 11.25 20.87
N SER A 600 9.45 10.99 21.82
CA SER A 600 9.11 10.36 23.11
C SER A 600 8.09 11.15 23.93
N CYS A 601 8.04 12.47 23.76
CA CYS A 601 7.14 13.38 24.49
C CYS A 601 6.07 14.03 23.60
N LEU A 602 5.74 13.43 22.46
CA LEU A 602 4.71 13.98 21.57
C LEU A 602 3.35 14.13 22.29
N PRO A 603 2.65 15.24 22.05
CA PRO A 603 1.26 15.42 22.50
C PRO A 603 0.34 14.34 21.94
N ASP A 604 -0.81 14.15 22.57
CA ASP A 604 -1.89 13.36 22.00
C ASP A 604 -2.44 14.01 20.72
N GLY A 605 -2.87 13.18 19.79
CA GLY A 605 -3.53 13.62 18.57
C GLY A 605 -4.16 12.45 17.81
N PRO A 606 -5.07 12.74 16.87
CA PRO A 606 -5.83 11.72 16.16
C PRO A 606 -5.00 11.03 15.09
N LYS A 607 -5.18 9.71 14.93
CA LYS A 607 -4.63 8.96 13.81
C LYS A 607 -5.62 9.00 12.64
N VAL A 608 -5.19 9.50 11.48
CA VAL A 608 -6.03 9.64 10.27
C VAL A 608 -5.73 8.61 9.19
N GLY A 609 -4.51 8.09 9.14
CA GLY A 609 -4.03 7.18 8.09
C GLY A 609 -3.61 5.81 8.61
N SER A 610 -3.00 5.00 7.73
CA SER A 610 -2.53 3.65 8.05
C SER A 610 -1.34 3.60 9.00
N ILE A 611 -0.56 4.69 9.11
CA ILE A 611 0.61 4.83 9.97
C ILE A 611 0.57 6.14 10.76
N ALA A 612 1.26 6.16 11.89
CA ALA A 612 1.54 7.33 12.71
C ALA A 612 2.88 7.16 13.42
N VAL A 613 3.45 8.26 13.95
CA VAL A 613 4.74 8.24 14.66
C VAL A 613 4.58 8.40 16.18
N SER A 614 3.36 8.21 16.70
CA SER A 614 3.07 8.31 18.13
C SER A 614 3.74 7.18 18.91
N PRO A 615 4.48 7.50 19.99
CA PRO A 615 5.14 6.52 20.84
C PRO A 615 4.14 5.69 21.69
N ARG A 616 2.90 6.13 21.79
CA ARG A 616 1.81 5.42 22.49
C ARG A 616 1.01 4.50 21.56
N GLY A 617 1.18 4.65 20.25
CA GLY A 617 0.45 3.93 19.22
C GLY A 617 1.35 3.12 18.31
N ASP A 618 1.50 3.57 17.07
CA ASP A 618 2.09 2.80 15.97
C ASP A 618 3.61 2.64 16.04
N LEU A 619 4.34 3.59 16.66
CA LEU A 619 5.81 3.60 16.68
C LEU A 619 6.35 3.57 18.10
N ARG A 620 6.34 2.41 18.74
CA ARG A 620 6.91 2.18 20.07
C ARG A 620 8.39 1.84 19.96
N MET A 621 9.18 2.79 19.52
CA MET A 621 10.62 2.65 19.29
C MET A 621 11.40 3.20 20.49
N PRO A 622 12.50 2.55 20.95
CA PRO A 622 13.41 3.14 21.95
C PRO A 622 14.04 4.43 21.42
N SER A 623 14.15 5.45 22.28
CA SER A 623 14.67 6.76 21.87
C SER A 623 16.18 6.79 21.60
N ASP A 624 16.88 5.77 22.00
CA ASP A 624 18.32 5.54 21.84
C ASP A 624 18.64 4.40 20.84
N ALA A 625 17.66 3.99 20.03
CA ALA A 625 17.87 2.96 19.02
C ALA A 625 18.94 3.37 17.99
N SER A 626 19.84 2.46 17.67
CA SER A 626 20.90 2.68 16.68
C SER A 626 20.37 2.54 15.25
N SER A 627 20.81 3.43 14.37
CA SER A 627 20.58 3.34 12.92
C SER A 627 21.61 2.47 12.17
N ALA A 628 22.58 1.88 12.87
CA ALA A 628 23.77 1.28 12.27
C ALA A 628 23.44 0.24 11.18
N VAL A 629 22.43 -0.61 11.39
CA VAL A 629 22.03 -1.65 10.42
C VAL A 629 21.51 -1.02 9.12
N TRP A 630 20.61 -0.03 9.21
CA TRP A 630 20.08 0.69 8.03
C TRP A 630 21.17 1.47 7.31
N MET A 631 22.08 2.08 8.07
CA MET A 631 23.19 2.85 7.48
C MET A 631 24.21 1.94 6.79
N SER A 632 24.51 0.76 7.35
CA SER A 632 25.38 -0.23 6.70
C SER A 632 24.82 -0.71 5.37
N GLU A 633 23.52 -1.01 5.30
CA GLU A 633 22.86 -1.39 4.04
C GLU A 633 22.93 -0.27 3.00
N LEU A 634 22.75 0.98 3.43
CA LEU A 634 22.88 2.13 2.55
C LEU A 634 24.34 2.36 2.09
N ASP A 635 25.33 2.07 2.92
CA ASP A 635 26.73 2.13 2.51
C ASP A 635 27.07 1.06 1.45
N GLU A 636 26.56 -0.17 1.62
CA GLU A 636 26.66 -1.21 0.59
C GLU A 636 25.94 -0.82 -0.72
N LEU A 637 24.75 -0.20 -0.59
CA LEU A 637 24.02 0.29 -1.75
C LEU A 637 24.80 1.38 -2.49
N LYS A 638 25.47 2.28 -1.76
CA LYS A 638 26.33 3.32 -2.32
C LYS A 638 27.43 2.72 -3.20
N GLU A 639 28.13 1.71 -2.69
CA GLU A 639 29.18 0.99 -3.44
C GLU A 639 28.61 0.34 -4.71
N LYS A 640 27.45 -0.32 -4.62
CA LYS A 640 26.77 -0.93 -5.78
C LYS A 640 26.37 0.09 -6.85
N LEU A 641 26.06 1.33 -6.45
CA LEU A 641 25.68 2.44 -7.35
C LEU A 641 26.87 3.21 -7.92
N GLY A 642 28.07 3.03 -7.36
CA GLY A 642 29.26 3.77 -7.76
C GLY A 642 29.22 5.26 -7.35
N LEU A 643 28.58 5.61 -6.25
CA LEU A 643 28.42 6.96 -5.72
C LEU A 643 29.54 7.37 -4.75
#